data_6a1f21421b6b039591fb334c7ac129a2
#
_entry.id   6a1f21421b6b039591fb334c7ac129a2
#
_cell.length_a   1.000
_cell.length_b   1.000
_cell.length_c   1.000
_cell.angle_alpha   90.00
_cell.angle_beta   90.00
_cell.angle_gamma   90.00
#
_symmetry.space_group_name_H-M   'P 1'
#
loop_
_entity.id
_entity.type
_entity.pdbx_description
1 polymer ?
#
loop_
_entity_poly.entity_id
_entity_poly.type
_entity_poly.pdbx_seq_one_letter_code
_entity_poly.pdbx_strand_id
1 'polypeptide(L)'
;MVDLLSFMVFFSGLSSVKGGAELEGKPCIFWEIGFGGLRKPSHPYRVRAQPRAILLVVTPENPGRALTAMQFIIAEKPSVAGDLARALPGKFKPLEGYWQGPEHIISWAVGHLVELEEPESYDPELKNWSLAGLPILPDEFRRRPRAGQSKQLRLLKKIAQRDDVETIVNACDAAREGELIFREIEEYCGVDKPVLRLWLQSMTADAIRDAFGSMESASKYDGLGAAAYCRAEADWIIGMNATRGITKRLKGRRERGVWSAGRVQTPTLAFLVHRELKVLAHIPKYFWKIKGKFTVNGDKYDAQYRVTKSGKDGEKIWDEKLANAIGAICEKAATTGSESARRSTRKVPKLHSLTSLQKEANSRYGLSARRTLQAAQRLYESHKALTYPRTDYDALPEDYMPQVLERIAEFASGAATAAFAEEGRDEGLVDSAKALQSGTLENVSRNLDNKRVGDHFAIIPTGTVPASPLGGDDAKVYELVVRRFLAAFMGESTWEKVVRETRVASDKADGGAYLFFTEASRLVIPGWQLADRRPRKAEMLDDLGVPQGEMTEGKNIKLKVEDDATRPPKRYTEAGLLKAMEQASDINLDGHDDLDDDDLVQTLKEKGLGTPATRADCIEGLISKGYAARAGKSLRATAKAITLIDFLERLQADDLAKADLTAEMEFHLLQVQEGKRDRESYMDEIKNSVRGLVEKLTNFDYGDLYKDEPPVGTCPADGHPILEGVKGYRCARESKGSKFDVTVKSFGKESKKPIAESLEIIAIEMRKLDGMVEVVCDPKRVNGILHVAYESDAPLDPRQVELEACVDEHAPDGSVKECGVKAVEPDACLFTVWKEFRGRYMNRPVVEKLLKEKETGP
;
A
#
# COMPACT_ATOMS: atom_id res chain seq x y z
N MET A 1 2.64 4.87 -43.78
CA MET A 1 2.15 5.81 -44.81
C MET A 1 2.31 5.25 -46.23
N VAL A 2 2.91 4.09 -46.41
CA VAL A 2 3.04 3.35 -47.67
C VAL A 2 1.96 2.26 -47.80
N ASP A 3 1.47 1.71 -46.68
CA ASP A 3 0.48 0.62 -46.70
C ASP A 3 -0.99 1.10 -46.85
N LEU A 4 -1.27 2.37 -46.55
CA LEU A 4 -2.64 2.91 -46.73
C LEU A 4 -2.98 3.25 -48.18
N LEU A 5 -1.99 3.43 -49.05
CA LEU A 5 -2.20 3.70 -50.50
C LEU A 5 -2.47 2.45 -51.30
N SER A 6 -2.02 1.27 -50.85
CA SER A 6 -2.31 0.01 -51.47
C SER A 6 -3.76 -0.46 -51.26
N PHE A 7 -4.40 -0.07 -50.17
CA PHE A 7 -5.79 -0.44 -49.88
C PHE A 7 -6.84 0.40 -50.63
N MET A 8 -6.49 1.66 -50.99
CA MET A 8 -7.39 2.52 -51.72
C MET A 8 -7.44 2.29 -53.24
N VAL A 9 -6.41 1.63 -53.82
CA VAL A 9 -6.35 1.32 -55.24
C VAL A 9 -7.20 0.08 -55.60
N PHE A 10 -7.52 -0.78 -54.62
CA PHE A 10 -8.33 -1.98 -54.87
C PHE A 10 -9.85 -1.71 -54.86
N PHE A 11 -10.31 -0.55 -54.40
CA PHE A 11 -11.74 -0.20 -54.38
C PHE A 11 -12.21 0.61 -55.59
N SER A 12 -11.31 1.14 -56.43
CA SER A 12 -11.66 1.97 -57.59
C SER A 12 -11.78 1.16 -58.89
N GLY A 13 -11.66 -0.16 -58.85
CA GLY A 13 -11.69 -1.03 -60.07
C GLY A 13 -13.00 -1.80 -60.31
N LEU A 14 -14.05 -1.55 -59.54
CA LEU A 14 -15.31 -2.32 -59.61
C LEU A 14 -16.51 -1.49 -60.12
N SER A 15 -16.28 -0.49 -60.94
CA SER A 15 -17.38 0.17 -61.69
C SER A 15 -17.29 -0.11 -63.18
N SER A 16 -17.55 -1.31 -63.62
CA SER A 16 -18.15 -1.60 -64.96
C SER A 16 -18.13 -3.12 -65.28
N VAL A 17 -19.17 -3.80 -64.92
CA VAL A 17 -19.64 -4.93 -65.74
C VAL A 17 -21.15 -4.90 -65.73
N LYS A 18 -21.70 -4.40 -66.86
CA LYS A 18 -23.08 -4.64 -67.28
C LYS A 18 -23.11 -5.97 -67.98
N GLY A 19 -24.03 -6.89 -67.62
CA GLY A 19 -24.33 -8.09 -68.32
C GLY A 19 -25.42 -8.86 -67.59
N GLY A 20 -26.67 -8.68 -67.95
CA GLY A 20 -27.80 -9.32 -67.36
C GLY A 20 -27.95 -10.80 -67.83
N ALA A 21 -28.47 -11.62 -66.95
CA ALA A 21 -29.25 -12.81 -67.26
C ALA A 21 -30.20 -13.06 -66.09
N GLU A 22 -31.50 -12.93 -66.39
CA GLU A 22 -32.58 -13.33 -65.47
C GLU A 22 -32.60 -14.84 -65.35
N LEU A 23 -32.66 -15.38 -64.19
CA LEU A 23 -33.23 -16.66 -63.84
C LEU A 23 -33.84 -16.56 -62.44
N GLU A 24 -35.03 -17.04 -62.31
CA GLU A 24 -35.93 -16.97 -61.19
C GLU A 24 -35.27 -17.48 -59.84
N GLY A 25 -35.44 -16.71 -58.77
CA GLY A 25 -35.36 -17.21 -57.40
C GLY A 25 -33.96 -17.13 -56.78
N LYS A 26 -33.71 -16.06 -56.13
CA LYS A 26 -32.67 -15.79 -55.07
C LYS A 26 -31.18 -15.93 -55.49
N PRO A 27 -30.40 -14.88 -55.52
CA PRO A 27 -28.95 -14.97 -55.67
C PRO A 27 -28.30 -15.21 -54.30
N CYS A 28 -27.74 -16.40 -54.11
CA CYS A 28 -26.71 -16.62 -53.14
C CYS A 28 -25.40 -16.75 -53.91
N ILE A 29 -24.47 -15.84 -53.70
CA ILE A 29 -23.09 -15.99 -54.18
C ILE A 29 -22.23 -16.31 -52.98
N PHE A 30 -21.73 -17.56 -52.97
CA PHE A 30 -20.71 -17.99 -52.03
C PHE A 30 -19.33 -17.77 -52.67
N TRP A 31 -18.45 -17.11 -51.93
CA TRP A 31 -17.02 -17.13 -52.22
C TRP A 31 -16.29 -17.82 -51.06
N GLU A 32 -15.73 -18.97 -51.35
CA GLU A 32 -14.81 -19.68 -50.47
C GLU A 32 -13.39 -19.26 -50.85
N ILE A 33 -12.69 -18.57 -49.95
CA ILE A 33 -11.26 -18.33 -50.11
C ILE A 33 -10.55 -19.34 -49.21
N GLY A 34 -10.00 -20.37 -49.81
CA GLY A 34 -9.16 -21.36 -49.17
C GLY A 34 -7.75 -20.82 -48.95
N PHE A 35 -7.31 -20.76 -47.70
CA PHE A 35 -5.91 -20.64 -47.35
C PHE A 35 -5.34 -22.02 -47.04
N GLY A 36 -4.42 -22.46 -47.86
CA GLY A 36 -3.65 -23.67 -47.64
C GLY A 36 -2.49 -23.48 -46.67
N GLY A 37 -2.39 -24.41 -45.77
CA GLY A 37 -1.14 -24.93 -45.25
C GLY A 37 -0.40 -24.14 -44.16
N LEU A 38 -0.74 -24.36 -42.91
CA LEU A 38 0.20 -24.29 -41.84
C LEU A 38 -0.04 -25.44 -40.82
N ARG A 39 1.06 -26.07 -40.40
CA ARG A 39 1.09 -27.28 -39.56
C ARG A 39 0.50 -27.02 -38.18
N LYS A 40 -0.26 -28.01 -37.67
CA LYS A 40 -0.84 -28.00 -36.32
C LYS A 40 0.25 -28.07 -35.25
N PRO A 41 0.18 -27.23 -34.21
CA PRO A 41 0.81 -27.50 -32.93
C PRO A 41 -0.12 -28.35 -32.06
N SER A 42 0.47 -29.33 -31.43
CA SER A 42 -0.17 -30.23 -30.47
C SER A 42 -0.16 -29.57 -29.09
N HIS A 43 -1.30 -29.06 -28.64
CA HIS A 43 -1.73 -29.01 -27.23
C HIS A 43 -3.06 -28.28 -27.08
N PRO A 44 -3.89 -28.58 -26.09
CA PRO A 44 -5.30 -28.27 -26.09
C PRO A 44 -5.68 -26.96 -25.36
N TYR A 45 -5.22 -25.85 -25.88
CA TYR A 45 -5.86 -24.56 -25.53
C TYR A 45 -6.68 -24.15 -26.75
N ARG A 46 -8.01 -24.28 -26.65
CA ARG A 46 -8.91 -23.72 -27.64
C ARG A 46 -8.94 -22.20 -27.55
N VAL A 47 -7.96 -21.56 -28.15
CA VAL A 47 -8.12 -20.20 -28.62
C VAL A 47 -9.04 -20.28 -29.84
N ARG A 48 -10.31 -19.95 -29.70
CA ARG A 48 -11.22 -19.74 -30.80
C ARG A 48 -10.89 -18.43 -31.49
N ALA A 49 -9.92 -18.44 -32.37
CA ALA A 49 -9.68 -17.36 -33.29
C ALA A 49 -10.37 -17.71 -34.62
N GLN A 50 -11.51 -17.11 -34.88
CA GLN A 50 -11.97 -16.85 -36.25
C GLN A 50 -12.70 -15.51 -36.29
N PRO A 51 -12.21 -14.52 -37.05
CA PRO A 51 -13.00 -13.33 -37.32
C PRO A 51 -14.10 -13.68 -38.32
N ARG A 52 -15.33 -13.82 -37.85
CA ARG A 52 -16.49 -13.78 -38.74
C ARG A 52 -16.90 -12.33 -38.96
N ALA A 53 -16.69 -11.83 -40.15
CA ALA A 53 -17.33 -10.61 -40.60
C ALA A 53 -18.86 -10.82 -40.60
N ILE A 54 -19.57 -10.13 -39.72
CA ILE A 54 -21.04 -10.16 -39.70
C ILE A 54 -21.50 -9.16 -40.74
N LEU A 55 -22.01 -9.72 -41.86
CA LEU A 55 -22.74 -8.93 -42.83
C LEU A 55 -24.21 -8.88 -42.36
N LEU A 56 -24.66 -7.71 -41.90
CA LEU A 56 -26.07 -7.49 -41.62
C LEU A 56 -26.89 -7.56 -42.93
N VAL A 57 -27.55 -8.71 -43.18
CA VAL A 57 -28.56 -8.84 -44.23
C VAL A 57 -29.90 -8.49 -43.61
N VAL A 58 -30.40 -7.33 -43.90
CA VAL A 58 -31.78 -6.95 -43.59
C VAL A 58 -32.66 -7.59 -44.65
N THR A 59 -33.41 -8.62 -44.28
CA THR A 59 -34.52 -9.13 -45.09
C THR A 59 -35.83 -8.56 -44.57
N PRO A 60 -36.68 -7.93 -45.44
CA PRO A 60 -38.06 -7.60 -45.03
C PRO A 60 -38.92 -8.82 -45.10
N GLU A 61 -39.79 -8.99 -44.12
CA GLU A 61 -41.00 -9.80 -44.03
C GLU A 61 -40.98 -10.95 -43.03
N ASN A 62 -41.38 -10.59 -41.77
CA ASN A 62 -42.48 -11.28 -41.10
C ASN A 62 -43.03 -10.39 -39.97
N PRO A 63 -44.31 -9.93 -39.98
CA PRO A 63 -44.85 -9.10 -38.91
C PRO A 63 -45.44 -10.00 -37.81
N GLY A 64 -44.54 -10.66 -37.07
CA GLY A 64 -44.89 -11.48 -35.93
C GLY A 64 -43.76 -11.52 -34.91
N ARG A 65 -43.71 -10.55 -33.97
CA ARG A 65 -42.68 -10.34 -32.95
C ARG A 65 -41.29 -10.08 -33.53
N ALA A 66 -41.02 -8.86 -33.94
CA ALA A 66 -39.67 -8.33 -33.91
C ALA A 66 -39.25 -8.26 -32.45
N LEU A 67 -38.53 -9.26 -31.99
CA LEU A 67 -37.70 -9.12 -30.79
C LEU A 67 -36.70 -7.99 -31.17
N THR A 68 -36.87 -6.79 -30.62
CA THR A 68 -35.89 -5.72 -30.79
C THR A 68 -34.59 -6.26 -30.22
N ALA A 69 -33.54 -6.32 -31.05
CA ALA A 69 -32.21 -6.73 -30.65
C ALA A 69 -31.75 -5.89 -29.44
N MET A 70 -31.49 -6.56 -28.33
CA MET A 70 -31.11 -5.90 -27.07
C MET A 70 -29.62 -5.93 -26.89
N GLN A 71 -29.05 -4.83 -26.44
CA GLN A 71 -27.68 -4.78 -25.91
C GLN A 71 -27.67 -4.92 -24.39
N PHE A 72 -26.83 -5.80 -23.86
CA PHE A 72 -26.67 -6.00 -22.42
C PHE A 72 -25.41 -5.29 -21.96
N ILE A 73 -25.55 -4.20 -21.22
CA ILE A 73 -24.49 -3.36 -20.70
C ILE A 73 -24.19 -3.78 -19.26
N ILE A 74 -22.92 -4.12 -18.98
CA ILE A 74 -22.46 -4.47 -17.64
C ILE A 74 -21.51 -3.37 -17.16
N ALA A 75 -21.98 -2.56 -16.22
CA ALA A 75 -21.17 -1.56 -15.51
C ALA A 75 -20.47 -2.18 -14.30
N GLU A 76 -19.40 -1.57 -13.77
CA GLU A 76 -18.72 -2.04 -12.58
C GLU A 76 -19.53 -1.75 -11.29
N LYS A 77 -20.29 -0.65 -11.29
CA LYS A 77 -20.97 -0.13 -10.09
C LYS A 77 -22.41 0.29 -10.39
N PRO A 78 -23.33 0.18 -9.40
CA PRO A 78 -24.73 0.63 -9.56
C PRO A 78 -24.86 2.11 -9.95
N SER A 79 -23.94 2.97 -9.46
CA SER A 79 -23.93 4.40 -9.79
C SER A 79 -23.67 4.65 -11.27
N VAL A 80 -22.67 3.97 -11.84
CA VAL A 80 -22.32 4.05 -13.26
C VAL A 80 -23.48 3.55 -14.12
N ALA A 81 -24.12 2.43 -13.74
CA ALA A 81 -25.31 1.92 -14.41
C ALA A 81 -26.47 2.96 -14.41
N GLY A 82 -26.64 3.68 -13.31
CA GLY A 82 -27.61 4.77 -13.22
C GLY A 82 -27.27 5.98 -14.09
N ASP A 83 -25.98 6.32 -14.22
CA ASP A 83 -25.50 7.40 -15.07
C ASP A 83 -25.72 7.04 -16.56
N LEU A 84 -25.39 5.82 -16.95
CA LEU A 84 -25.67 5.26 -18.29
C LEU A 84 -27.17 5.31 -18.60
N ALA A 85 -28.04 4.90 -17.66
CA ALA A 85 -29.48 4.91 -17.85
C ALA A 85 -30.07 6.34 -18.01
N ARG A 86 -29.39 7.36 -17.46
CA ARG A 86 -29.79 8.77 -17.62
C ARG A 86 -29.27 9.39 -18.91
N ALA A 87 -28.07 8.97 -19.36
CA ALA A 87 -27.40 9.57 -20.51
C ALA A 87 -27.87 8.96 -21.85
N LEU A 88 -28.18 7.66 -21.86
CA LEU A 88 -28.61 6.95 -23.08
C LEU A 88 -30.07 7.27 -23.45
N PRO A 89 -30.41 7.22 -24.76
CA PRO A 89 -31.76 7.49 -25.24
C PRO A 89 -32.76 6.44 -24.77
N GLY A 90 -33.97 6.87 -24.53
CA GLY A 90 -35.10 6.02 -24.09
C GLY A 90 -35.46 6.17 -22.63
N LYS A 91 -36.55 5.53 -22.22
CA LYS A 91 -36.99 5.49 -20.83
C LYS A 91 -36.58 4.17 -20.20
N PHE A 92 -35.74 4.24 -19.20
CA PHE A 92 -35.29 3.08 -18.44
C PHE A 92 -36.18 2.85 -17.22
N LYS A 93 -36.64 1.64 -17.04
CA LYS A 93 -37.37 1.19 -15.86
C LYS A 93 -36.45 0.47 -14.90
N PRO A 94 -36.30 0.93 -13.63
CA PRO A 94 -35.51 0.24 -12.64
C PRO A 94 -36.20 -1.08 -12.25
N LEU A 95 -35.45 -2.16 -12.24
CA LEU A 95 -35.83 -3.49 -11.79
C LEU A 95 -34.81 -3.98 -10.75
N GLU A 96 -35.11 -5.13 -10.10
CA GLU A 96 -34.17 -5.65 -9.11
C GLU A 96 -32.85 -6.08 -9.76
N GLY A 97 -31.79 -5.31 -9.53
CA GLY A 97 -30.45 -5.59 -10.02
C GLY A 97 -30.14 -5.12 -11.45
N TYR A 98 -31.07 -4.47 -12.15
CA TYR A 98 -30.81 -3.91 -13.48
C TYR A 98 -31.83 -2.84 -13.91
N TRP A 99 -31.51 -2.12 -14.98
CA TRP A 99 -32.39 -1.17 -15.68
C TRP A 99 -32.82 -1.77 -17.01
N GLN A 100 -34.11 -1.73 -17.32
CA GLN A 100 -34.65 -2.19 -18.58
C GLN A 100 -35.08 -0.98 -19.44
N GLY A 101 -34.40 -0.78 -20.55
CA GLY A 101 -34.74 0.19 -21.62
C GLY A 101 -35.38 -0.48 -22.84
N PRO A 102 -35.64 0.30 -23.89
CA PRO A 102 -36.22 -0.22 -25.12
C PRO A 102 -35.26 -1.08 -25.95
N GLU A 103 -33.97 -0.69 -25.98
CA GLU A 103 -32.89 -1.34 -26.75
C GLU A 103 -31.75 -1.84 -25.89
N HIS A 104 -31.71 -1.44 -24.62
CA HIS A 104 -30.62 -1.73 -23.71
C HIS A 104 -31.09 -2.27 -22.37
N ILE A 105 -30.36 -3.24 -21.85
CA ILE A 105 -30.47 -3.71 -20.49
C ILE A 105 -29.17 -3.31 -19.80
N ILE A 106 -29.23 -2.57 -18.69
CA ILE A 106 -28.05 -2.11 -17.97
C ILE A 106 -28.03 -2.75 -16.59
N SER A 107 -27.02 -3.55 -16.31
CA SER A 107 -26.77 -4.11 -14.99
C SER A 107 -25.35 -3.79 -14.53
N TRP A 108 -24.94 -4.32 -13.40
CA TRP A 108 -23.66 -3.95 -12.80
C TRP A 108 -23.05 -5.10 -12.01
N ALA A 109 -21.74 -5.07 -11.89
CA ALA A 109 -20.99 -5.77 -10.86
C ALA A 109 -21.10 -5.02 -9.52
N VAL A 110 -20.48 -5.53 -8.47
CA VAL A 110 -20.31 -4.85 -7.17
C VAL A 110 -18.83 -5.02 -6.78
N GLY A 111 -17.92 -4.70 -7.70
CA GLY A 111 -16.54 -5.15 -7.68
C GLY A 111 -16.44 -6.61 -8.14
N HIS A 112 -15.37 -7.32 -7.75
CA HIS A 112 -15.21 -8.73 -8.11
C HIS A 112 -16.35 -9.61 -7.58
N LEU A 113 -17.03 -10.26 -8.48
CA LEU A 113 -18.07 -11.26 -8.19
C LEU A 113 -17.52 -12.68 -8.17
N VAL A 114 -16.32 -12.85 -8.71
CA VAL A 114 -15.60 -14.12 -8.83
C VAL A 114 -14.26 -13.98 -8.12
N GLU A 115 -13.68 -15.08 -7.65
CA GLU A 115 -12.37 -15.14 -7.00
C GLU A 115 -11.66 -16.44 -7.38
N LEU A 116 -10.33 -16.45 -7.28
CA LEU A 116 -9.54 -17.66 -7.47
C LEU A 116 -9.85 -18.70 -6.38
N GLU A 117 -9.84 -19.96 -6.76
CA GLU A 117 -10.05 -21.06 -5.82
C GLU A 117 -8.90 -21.18 -4.80
N GLU A 118 -9.22 -21.72 -3.63
CA GLU A 118 -8.24 -22.02 -2.60
C GLU A 118 -7.40 -23.26 -2.97
N PRO A 119 -6.17 -23.40 -2.45
CA PRO A 119 -5.29 -24.53 -2.74
C PRO A 119 -5.92 -25.91 -2.54
N GLU A 120 -6.75 -26.09 -1.53
CA GLU A 120 -7.45 -27.34 -1.23
C GLU A 120 -8.48 -27.77 -2.30
N SER A 121 -8.87 -26.88 -3.21
CA SER A 121 -9.70 -27.21 -4.35
C SER A 121 -8.91 -27.91 -5.46
N TYR A 122 -7.58 -27.70 -5.50
CA TYR A 122 -6.67 -28.36 -6.43
C TYR A 122 -6.22 -29.71 -5.88
N ASP A 123 -5.85 -29.74 -4.61
CA ASP A 123 -5.44 -30.93 -3.87
C ASP A 123 -5.92 -30.83 -2.41
N PRO A 124 -6.81 -31.72 -1.94
CA PRO A 124 -7.33 -31.72 -0.58
C PRO A 124 -6.25 -31.82 0.52
N GLU A 125 -5.08 -32.40 0.23
CA GLU A 125 -3.95 -32.50 1.17
C GLU A 125 -3.34 -31.14 1.49
N LEU A 126 -3.46 -30.16 0.56
CA LEU A 126 -2.99 -28.79 0.76
C LEU A 126 -3.77 -28.01 1.84
N LYS A 127 -4.85 -28.60 2.37
CA LYS A 127 -5.53 -28.06 3.56
C LYS A 127 -4.59 -28.09 4.79
N ASN A 128 -3.74 -29.10 4.86
CA ASN A 128 -2.73 -29.22 5.90
C ASN A 128 -1.41 -28.60 5.42
N TRP A 129 -1.07 -27.46 5.97
CA TRP A 129 0.14 -26.76 5.55
C TRP A 129 1.39 -27.56 5.91
N SER A 130 2.23 -27.85 4.93
CA SER A 130 3.54 -28.49 5.10
C SER A 130 4.55 -27.85 4.15
N LEU A 131 5.85 -27.97 4.41
CA LEU A 131 6.87 -27.55 3.44
C LEU A 131 6.93 -28.54 2.26
N ALA A 132 6.64 -29.82 2.49
CA ALA A 132 6.60 -30.83 1.43
C ALA A 132 5.48 -30.60 0.40
N GLY A 133 4.41 -29.88 0.77
CA GLY A 133 3.33 -29.52 -0.14
C GLY A 133 3.62 -28.22 -0.94
N LEU A 134 4.82 -27.68 -0.89
CA LEU A 134 5.24 -26.50 -1.63
C LEU A 134 6.25 -26.86 -2.71
N PRO A 135 6.31 -26.17 -3.86
CA PRO A 135 5.46 -25.03 -4.23
C PRO A 135 4.07 -25.43 -4.78
N ILE A 136 3.05 -24.61 -4.49
CA ILE A 136 1.71 -24.74 -5.06
C ILE A 136 1.66 -23.92 -6.34
N LEU A 137 1.64 -24.58 -7.48
CA LEU A 137 1.72 -24.00 -8.82
C LEU A 137 0.67 -24.67 -9.73
N PRO A 138 -0.59 -24.21 -9.69
CA PRO A 138 -1.62 -24.78 -10.56
C PRO A 138 -1.26 -24.62 -12.05
N ASP A 139 -1.51 -25.65 -12.84
CA ASP A 139 -1.38 -25.57 -14.31
C ASP A 139 -2.50 -24.70 -14.90
N GLU A 140 -3.73 -24.85 -14.37
CA GLU A 140 -4.88 -24.04 -14.73
C GLU A 140 -5.51 -23.44 -13.47
N PHE A 141 -5.75 -22.13 -13.50
CA PHE A 141 -6.42 -21.44 -12.40
C PHE A 141 -7.93 -21.64 -12.47
N ARG A 142 -8.50 -22.15 -11.38
CA ARG A 142 -9.94 -22.30 -11.21
C ARG A 142 -10.51 -21.09 -10.48
N ARG A 143 -11.76 -20.76 -10.83
CA ARG A 143 -12.48 -19.62 -10.25
C ARG A 143 -13.81 -20.05 -9.66
N ARG A 144 -14.22 -19.37 -8.61
CA ARG A 144 -15.51 -19.62 -7.93
C ARG A 144 -16.25 -18.32 -7.67
N PRO A 145 -17.60 -18.35 -7.56
CA PRO A 145 -18.37 -17.20 -7.12
C PRO A 145 -17.94 -16.76 -5.72
N ARG A 146 -17.69 -15.46 -5.55
CA ARG A 146 -17.33 -14.88 -4.27
C ARG A 146 -18.48 -15.00 -3.28
N ALA A 147 -18.18 -15.27 -2.01
CA ALA A 147 -19.19 -15.41 -0.96
C ALA A 147 -20.08 -14.15 -0.87
N GLY A 148 -21.40 -14.35 -0.88
CA GLY A 148 -22.39 -13.27 -0.83
C GLY A 148 -22.70 -12.61 -2.17
N GLN A 149 -21.97 -12.88 -3.26
CA GLN A 149 -22.17 -12.25 -4.57
C GLN A 149 -22.92 -13.14 -5.58
N SER A 150 -23.22 -14.37 -5.23
CA SER A 150 -23.84 -15.37 -6.11
C SER A 150 -25.20 -14.95 -6.67
N LYS A 151 -25.97 -14.07 -5.97
CA LYS A 151 -27.27 -13.60 -6.46
C LYS A 151 -27.10 -12.70 -7.67
N GLN A 152 -26.23 -11.70 -7.59
CA GLN A 152 -25.95 -10.77 -8.68
C GLN A 152 -25.32 -11.50 -9.87
N LEU A 153 -24.34 -12.37 -9.62
CA LEU A 153 -23.67 -13.13 -10.68
C LEU A 153 -24.64 -14.02 -11.46
N ARG A 154 -25.58 -14.70 -10.76
CA ARG A 154 -26.65 -15.48 -11.42
C ARG A 154 -27.60 -14.61 -12.22
N LEU A 155 -27.90 -13.39 -11.75
CA LEU A 155 -28.74 -12.45 -12.49
C LEU A 155 -28.05 -12.03 -13.79
N LEU A 156 -26.77 -11.66 -13.76
CA LEU A 156 -25.98 -11.31 -14.94
C LEU A 156 -25.97 -12.47 -15.96
N LYS A 157 -25.72 -13.69 -15.49
CA LYS A 157 -25.77 -14.89 -16.35
C LYS A 157 -27.15 -15.08 -17.00
N LYS A 158 -28.23 -14.95 -16.20
CA LYS A 158 -29.61 -15.08 -16.73
C LYS A 158 -29.93 -14.04 -17.81
N ILE A 159 -29.46 -12.79 -17.63
CA ILE A 159 -29.67 -11.73 -18.61
C ILE A 159 -28.81 -11.98 -19.86
N ALA A 160 -27.54 -12.33 -19.69
CA ALA A 160 -26.61 -12.60 -20.79
C ALA A 160 -27.09 -13.76 -21.68
N GLN A 161 -27.81 -14.75 -21.11
CA GLN A 161 -28.35 -15.93 -21.84
C GLN A 161 -29.71 -15.69 -22.49
N ARG A 162 -30.31 -14.50 -22.41
CA ARG A 162 -31.59 -14.20 -23.06
C ARG A 162 -31.43 -14.25 -24.58
N ASP A 163 -32.42 -14.76 -25.26
CA ASP A 163 -32.44 -14.89 -26.73
C ASP A 163 -32.53 -13.52 -27.45
N ASP A 164 -33.15 -12.52 -26.79
CA ASP A 164 -33.27 -11.16 -27.32
C ASP A 164 -32.00 -10.30 -27.10
N VAL A 165 -31.03 -10.76 -26.31
CA VAL A 165 -29.71 -10.11 -26.12
C VAL A 165 -28.78 -10.60 -27.23
N GLU A 166 -28.39 -9.71 -28.14
CA GLU A 166 -27.49 -10.03 -29.24
C GLU A 166 -26.04 -9.63 -29.00
N THR A 167 -25.83 -8.58 -28.17
CA THR A 167 -24.49 -8.03 -27.90
C THR A 167 -24.33 -7.72 -26.41
N ILE A 168 -23.16 -7.99 -25.86
CA ILE A 168 -22.78 -7.62 -24.50
C ILE A 168 -21.83 -6.42 -24.57
N VAL A 169 -22.02 -5.44 -23.69
CA VAL A 169 -21.18 -4.26 -23.61
C VAL A 169 -20.44 -4.24 -22.27
N ASN A 170 -19.12 -4.28 -22.33
CA ASN A 170 -18.25 -4.06 -21.18
C ASN A 170 -18.18 -2.55 -20.88
N ALA A 171 -18.90 -2.10 -19.87
CA ALA A 171 -18.89 -0.75 -19.34
C ALA A 171 -18.30 -0.68 -17.91
N CYS A 172 -17.46 -1.64 -17.57
CA CYS A 172 -16.64 -1.57 -16.34
C CYS A 172 -15.56 -0.50 -16.49
N ASP A 173 -14.95 -0.10 -15.37
CA ASP A 173 -13.97 0.97 -15.33
C ASP A 173 -12.87 0.78 -16.40
N ALA A 174 -12.36 1.88 -16.93
CA ALA A 174 -11.43 1.90 -18.08
C ALA A 174 -9.98 1.58 -17.66
N ALA A 175 -9.80 0.47 -16.93
CA ALA A 175 -8.52 0.01 -16.39
C ALA A 175 -8.43 -1.52 -16.35
N ARG A 176 -7.23 -2.04 -16.00
CA ARG A 176 -6.97 -3.50 -15.86
C ARG A 176 -7.95 -4.19 -14.91
N GLU A 177 -8.30 -3.55 -13.79
CA GLU A 177 -9.22 -4.09 -12.79
C GLU A 177 -10.64 -4.26 -13.35
N GLY A 178 -11.18 -3.21 -14.00
CA GLY A 178 -12.50 -3.26 -14.62
C GLY A 178 -12.58 -4.28 -15.76
N GLU A 179 -11.49 -4.42 -16.52
CA GLU A 179 -11.38 -5.44 -17.56
C GLU A 179 -11.41 -6.86 -16.98
N LEU A 180 -10.68 -7.10 -15.87
CA LEU A 180 -10.68 -8.38 -15.17
C LEU A 180 -12.07 -8.73 -14.64
N ILE A 181 -12.73 -7.79 -13.96
CA ILE A 181 -14.07 -7.98 -13.41
C ILE A 181 -15.04 -8.41 -14.52
N PHE A 182 -15.00 -7.72 -15.66
CA PHE A 182 -15.88 -8.07 -16.76
C PHE A 182 -15.58 -9.45 -17.35
N ARG A 183 -14.31 -9.77 -17.64
CA ARG A 183 -13.91 -11.05 -18.22
C ARG A 183 -14.22 -12.25 -17.34
N GLU A 184 -14.05 -12.10 -16.03
CA GLU A 184 -14.46 -13.12 -15.06
C GLU A 184 -15.98 -13.35 -15.07
N ILE A 185 -16.78 -12.29 -15.27
CA ILE A 185 -18.24 -12.39 -15.41
C ILE A 185 -18.60 -13.05 -16.76
N GLU A 186 -17.96 -12.66 -17.84
CA GLU A 186 -18.15 -13.23 -19.19
C GLU A 186 -17.86 -14.73 -19.18
N GLU A 187 -16.69 -15.13 -18.64
CA GLU A 187 -16.29 -16.54 -18.48
C GLU A 187 -17.32 -17.34 -17.66
N TYR A 188 -17.78 -16.79 -16.54
CA TYR A 188 -18.82 -17.42 -15.71
C TYR A 188 -20.16 -17.52 -16.43
N CYS A 189 -20.55 -16.53 -17.22
CA CYS A 189 -21.79 -16.54 -18.00
C CYS A 189 -21.77 -17.63 -19.06
N GLY A 190 -20.62 -17.89 -19.69
CA GLY A 190 -20.43 -18.94 -20.67
C GLY A 190 -21.29 -18.72 -21.93
N VAL A 191 -21.38 -17.49 -22.39
CA VAL A 191 -22.12 -17.12 -23.61
C VAL A 191 -21.17 -16.78 -24.74
N ASP A 192 -21.55 -17.16 -25.97
CA ASP A 192 -20.79 -16.88 -27.19
C ASP A 192 -21.52 -15.78 -28.01
N LYS A 193 -21.43 -14.56 -27.47
CA LYS A 193 -22.04 -13.35 -28.05
C LYS A 193 -20.97 -12.31 -28.33
N PRO A 194 -21.15 -11.45 -29.36
CA PRO A 194 -20.24 -10.33 -29.59
C PRO A 194 -20.12 -9.42 -28.37
N VAL A 195 -18.88 -9.05 -28.01
CA VAL A 195 -18.61 -8.13 -26.89
C VAL A 195 -18.00 -6.86 -27.44
N LEU A 196 -18.59 -5.73 -27.03
CA LEU A 196 -18.08 -4.39 -27.27
C LEU A 196 -17.53 -3.78 -25.98
N ARG A 197 -16.52 -2.93 -26.12
CA ARG A 197 -15.94 -2.18 -25.00
C ARG A 197 -16.38 -0.72 -25.06
N LEU A 198 -17.05 -0.28 -24.01
CA LEU A 198 -17.35 1.12 -23.73
C LEU A 198 -16.26 1.69 -22.82
N TRP A 199 -15.39 2.55 -23.39
CA TRP A 199 -14.25 3.14 -22.69
C TRP A 199 -14.63 4.53 -22.16
N LEU A 200 -14.90 4.65 -20.86
CA LEU A 200 -15.36 5.89 -20.21
C LEU A 200 -14.27 6.51 -19.36
N GLN A 201 -13.88 7.74 -19.68
CA GLN A 201 -12.98 8.57 -18.86
C GLN A 201 -13.68 9.76 -18.22
N SER A 202 -14.87 10.12 -18.72
CA SER A 202 -15.73 11.17 -18.18
C SER A 202 -17.14 10.64 -18.00
N MET A 203 -17.85 11.10 -16.96
CA MET A 203 -19.22 10.69 -16.63
C MET A 203 -20.26 11.77 -16.98
N THR A 204 -19.90 12.77 -17.78
CA THR A 204 -20.86 13.71 -18.32
C THR A 204 -21.79 13.02 -19.34
N ALA A 205 -23.04 13.48 -19.46
CA ALA A 205 -23.99 12.83 -20.36
C ALA A 205 -23.52 12.85 -21.82
N ASP A 206 -22.83 13.89 -22.23
CA ASP A 206 -22.30 14.03 -23.61
C ASP A 206 -21.13 13.07 -23.81
N ALA A 207 -20.15 13.00 -22.88
CA ALA A 207 -19.03 12.06 -22.96
C ALA A 207 -19.51 10.60 -22.99
N ILE A 208 -20.55 10.26 -22.24
CA ILE A 208 -21.15 8.90 -22.27
C ILE A 208 -21.74 8.63 -23.66
N ARG A 209 -22.49 9.58 -24.27
CA ARG A 209 -23.07 9.38 -25.61
C ARG A 209 -22.01 9.27 -26.70
N ASP A 210 -20.98 10.08 -26.63
CA ASP A 210 -19.86 10.06 -27.58
C ASP A 210 -19.08 8.75 -27.49
N ALA A 211 -18.77 8.29 -26.26
CA ALA A 211 -18.10 7.00 -26.04
C ALA A 211 -18.99 5.84 -26.50
N PHE A 212 -20.32 5.92 -26.29
CA PHE A 212 -21.25 4.89 -26.74
C PHE A 212 -21.32 4.81 -28.27
N GLY A 213 -21.20 5.94 -28.96
CA GLY A 213 -21.12 6.01 -30.42
C GLY A 213 -19.80 5.51 -31.02
N SER A 214 -18.76 5.38 -30.18
CA SER A 214 -17.40 4.98 -30.59
C SER A 214 -16.92 3.69 -29.92
N MET A 215 -17.85 2.81 -29.47
CA MET A 215 -17.49 1.52 -28.88
C MET A 215 -16.64 0.68 -29.82
N GLU A 216 -15.68 -0.02 -29.24
CA GLU A 216 -14.74 -0.87 -29.96
C GLU A 216 -14.98 -2.36 -29.65
N SER A 217 -14.44 -3.26 -30.48
CA SER A 217 -14.44 -4.69 -30.15
C SER A 217 -13.63 -4.96 -28.89
N ALA A 218 -14.14 -5.81 -27.99
CA ALA A 218 -13.43 -6.24 -26.78
C ALA A 218 -12.07 -6.89 -27.08
N SER A 219 -11.88 -7.46 -28.27
CA SER A 219 -10.61 -8.08 -28.69
C SER A 219 -9.43 -7.09 -28.73
N LYS A 220 -9.69 -5.79 -28.90
CA LYS A 220 -8.65 -4.76 -28.82
C LYS A 220 -8.02 -4.68 -27.42
N TYR A 221 -8.72 -5.15 -26.41
CA TYR A 221 -8.32 -5.10 -25.01
C TYR A 221 -7.83 -6.46 -24.46
N ASP A 222 -7.54 -7.44 -25.34
CA ASP A 222 -7.08 -8.76 -24.92
C ASP A 222 -5.76 -8.70 -24.16
N GLY A 223 -4.82 -7.84 -24.56
CA GLY A 223 -3.58 -7.61 -23.83
C GLY A 223 -3.82 -7.05 -22.43
N LEU A 224 -4.76 -6.11 -22.29
CA LEU A 224 -5.16 -5.56 -20.98
C LEU A 224 -5.74 -6.65 -20.09
N GLY A 225 -6.62 -7.49 -20.63
CA GLY A 225 -7.19 -8.65 -19.94
C GLY A 225 -6.12 -9.66 -19.52
N ALA A 226 -5.20 -10.00 -20.43
CA ALA A 226 -4.10 -10.92 -20.15
C ALA A 226 -3.22 -10.41 -18.99
N ALA A 227 -2.84 -9.13 -19.00
CA ALA A 227 -2.08 -8.52 -17.93
C ALA A 227 -2.83 -8.52 -16.58
N ALA A 228 -4.15 -8.34 -16.62
CA ALA A 228 -4.99 -8.37 -15.42
C ALA A 228 -5.06 -9.78 -14.81
N TYR A 229 -5.24 -10.81 -15.62
CA TYR A 229 -5.17 -12.21 -15.18
C TYR A 229 -3.79 -12.57 -14.63
N CYS A 230 -2.72 -12.25 -15.36
CA CYS A 230 -1.34 -12.47 -14.90
C CYS A 230 -1.10 -11.89 -13.52
N ARG A 231 -1.53 -10.66 -13.29
CA ARG A 231 -1.37 -9.99 -11.99
C ARG A 231 -2.09 -10.73 -10.86
N ALA A 232 -3.36 -11.10 -11.06
CA ALA A 232 -4.16 -11.80 -10.05
C ALA A 232 -3.57 -13.17 -9.71
N GLU A 233 -3.14 -13.92 -10.71
CA GLU A 233 -2.56 -15.25 -10.58
C GLU A 233 -1.16 -15.20 -9.95
N ALA A 234 -0.32 -14.24 -10.34
CA ALA A 234 1.00 -14.02 -9.72
C ALA A 234 0.87 -13.66 -8.23
N ASP A 235 -0.04 -12.73 -7.89
CA ASP A 235 -0.29 -12.35 -6.50
C ASP A 235 -0.78 -13.56 -5.67
N TRP A 236 -1.59 -14.44 -6.24
CA TRP A 236 -2.03 -15.68 -5.60
C TRP A 236 -0.89 -16.67 -5.39
N ILE A 237 -0.09 -16.96 -6.42
CA ILE A 237 1.05 -17.91 -6.33
C ILE A 237 2.06 -17.41 -5.28
N ILE A 238 2.49 -16.18 -5.39
CA ILE A 238 3.49 -15.59 -4.46
C ILE A 238 2.92 -15.58 -3.04
N GLY A 239 1.70 -15.07 -2.87
CA GLY A 239 1.07 -14.94 -1.56
C GLY A 239 0.88 -16.28 -0.84
N MET A 240 0.39 -17.30 -1.54
CA MET A 240 0.15 -18.63 -0.96
C MET A 240 1.44 -19.32 -0.56
N ASN A 241 2.41 -19.40 -1.45
CA ASN A 241 3.66 -20.10 -1.21
C ASN A 241 4.52 -19.40 -0.14
N ALA A 242 4.70 -18.10 -0.26
CA ALA A 242 5.45 -17.32 0.71
C ALA A 242 4.82 -17.39 2.12
N THR A 243 3.51 -17.15 2.23
CA THR A 243 2.82 -17.18 3.52
C THR A 243 2.90 -18.53 4.19
N ARG A 244 2.67 -19.61 3.45
CA ARG A 244 2.71 -20.97 4.00
C ARG A 244 4.13 -21.37 4.40
N GLY A 245 5.11 -21.17 3.53
CA GLY A 245 6.51 -21.50 3.77
C GLY A 245 7.08 -20.74 4.98
N ILE A 246 6.93 -19.42 5.00
CA ILE A 246 7.40 -18.56 6.10
C ILE A 246 6.69 -18.93 7.42
N THR A 247 5.36 -19.18 7.36
CA THR A 247 4.63 -19.59 8.57
C THR A 247 5.17 -20.90 9.13
N LYS A 248 5.47 -21.88 8.29
CA LYS A 248 6.03 -23.16 8.76
C LYS A 248 7.42 -23.02 9.36
N ARG A 249 8.18 -22.04 8.91
CA ARG A 249 9.52 -21.78 9.42
C ARG A 249 9.54 -20.92 10.68
N LEU A 250 8.80 -19.82 10.71
CA LEU A 250 8.90 -18.82 11.78
C LEU A 250 7.89 -18.99 12.91
N LYS A 251 6.75 -19.66 12.66
CA LYS A 251 5.68 -19.78 13.66
C LYS A 251 6.09 -20.64 14.84
N GLY A 252 6.07 -20.06 16.03
CA GLY A 252 6.28 -20.81 17.27
C GLY A 252 5.09 -21.70 17.64
N ARG A 253 5.34 -22.77 18.43
CA ARG A 253 4.29 -23.74 18.87
C ARG A 253 3.09 -23.10 19.56
N ARG A 254 3.29 -21.99 20.29
CA ARG A 254 2.24 -21.25 21.03
C ARG A 254 1.75 -20.02 20.31
N GLU A 255 2.29 -19.70 19.15
CA GLU A 255 1.94 -18.49 18.39
C GLU A 255 0.66 -18.73 17.58
N ARG A 256 -0.31 -17.80 17.70
CA ARG A 256 -1.54 -17.81 16.92
C ARG A 256 -1.39 -16.97 15.64
N GLY A 257 -2.14 -17.34 14.60
CA GLY A 257 -2.15 -16.63 13.31
C GLY A 257 -1.08 -17.13 12.35
N VAL A 258 -0.87 -16.36 11.29
CA VAL A 258 0.04 -16.68 10.20
C VAL A 258 1.12 -15.61 10.03
N TRP A 259 2.24 -15.99 9.44
CA TRP A 259 3.30 -15.10 9.00
C TRP A 259 3.10 -14.81 7.51
N SER A 260 2.19 -13.86 7.24
CA SER A 260 1.83 -13.55 5.86
C SER A 260 2.87 -12.69 5.18
N ALA A 261 3.14 -13.01 3.93
CA ALA A 261 3.97 -12.21 3.03
C ALA A 261 3.23 -12.01 1.70
N GLY A 262 3.63 -11.01 0.93
CA GLY A 262 3.04 -10.73 -0.36
C GLY A 262 3.72 -9.53 -1.02
N ARG A 263 3.59 -9.44 -2.33
CA ARG A 263 4.32 -8.54 -3.22
C ARG A 263 4.28 -7.05 -2.81
N VAL A 264 3.15 -6.53 -2.36
CA VAL A 264 3.01 -5.14 -1.90
C VAL A 264 3.19 -5.01 -0.39
N GLN A 265 2.68 -5.98 0.36
CA GLN A 265 2.65 -5.95 1.82
C GLN A 265 4.06 -6.01 2.41
N THR A 266 4.92 -6.89 1.91
CA THR A 266 6.23 -7.15 2.51
C THR A 266 7.21 -6.00 2.28
N PRO A 267 7.36 -5.42 1.07
CA PRO A 267 8.19 -4.22 0.88
C PRO A 267 7.67 -3.01 1.67
N THR A 268 6.34 -2.83 1.78
CA THR A 268 5.77 -1.79 2.65
C THR A 268 6.17 -1.99 4.11
N LEU A 269 6.21 -3.24 4.57
CA LEU A 269 6.66 -3.59 5.91
C LEU A 269 8.16 -3.31 6.09
N ALA A 270 8.99 -3.58 5.07
CA ALA A 270 10.42 -3.30 5.10
C ALA A 270 10.71 -1.82 5.35
N PHE A 271 9.97 -0.89 4.71
CA PHE A 271 10.10 0.55 5.03
C PHE A 271 9.88 0.87 6.51
N LEU A 272 8.87 0.27 7.13
CA LEU A 272 8.60 0.46 8.55
C LEU A 272 9.71 -0.12 9.41
N VAL A 273 10.19 -1.32 9.09
CA VAL A 273 11.24 -2.03 9.84
C VAL A 273 12.56 -1.28 9.76
N HIS A 274 13.02 -0.92 8.56
CA HIS A 274 14.28 -0.18 8.38
C HIS A 274 14.24 1.16 9.12
N ARG A 275 13.09 1.87 9.10
CA ARG A 275 12.92 3.10 9.87
C ARG A 275 12.96 2.83 11.37
N GLU A 276 12.32 1.78 11.86
CA GLU A 276 12.33 1.40 13.27
C GLU A 276 13.74 1.02 13.74
N LEU A 277 14.47 0.23 12.95
CA LEU A 277 15.87 -0.12 13.23
C LEU A 277 16.78 1.12 13.33
N LYS A 278 16.63 2.10 12.41
CA LYS A 278 17.34 3.37 12.48
C LYS A 278 16.98 4.19 13.74
N VAL A 279 15.73 4.09 14.20
CA VAL A 279 15.30 4.73 15.46
C VAL A 279 15.91 4.03 16.67
N LEU A 280 15.92 2.70 16.68
CA LEU A 280 16.46 1.88 17.78
C LEU A 280 17.99 1.94 17.86
N ALA A 281 18.67 2.09 16.73
CA ALA A 281 20.13 2.20 16.67
C ALA A 281 20.64 3.61 17.02
N HIS A 282 19.73 4.59 17.19
CA HIS A 282 20.15 5.96 17.46
C HIS A 282 20.73 6.13 18.87
N ILE A 283 21.98 6.55 18.93
CA ILE A 283 22.66 6.93 20.17
C ILE A 283 22.61 8.45 20.27
N PRO A 284 21.97 9.04 21.30
CA PRO A 284 21.93 10.48 21.49
C PRO A 284 23.34 11.05 21.65
N LYS A 285 23.67 12.07 20.86
CA LYS A 285 24.89 12.87 21.02
C LYS A 285 24.46 14.22 21.56
N TYR A 286 25.07 14.63 22.68
CA TYR A 286 24.81 15.91 23.31
C TYR A 286 25.50 17.04 22.56
N PHE A 287 24.86 18.19 22.54
CA PHE A 287 25.35 19.41 21.94
C PHE A 287 24.72 20.62 22.65
N TRP A 288 25.34 21.78 22.51
CA TRP A 288 24.91 23.02 23.15
C TRP A 288 24.44 24.00 22.08
N LYS A 289 23.45 24.81 22.47
CA LYS A 289 22.92 25.93 21.69
C LYS A 289 23.06 27.21 22.52
N ILE A 290 23.37 28.32 21.85
CA ILE A 290 23.41 29.62 22.49
C ILE A 290 22.25 30.46 21.95
N LYS A 291 21.35 30.86 22.84
CA LYS A 291 20.24 31.77 22.54
C LYS A 291 20.49 33.09 23.24
N GLY A 292 20.25 34.19 22.53
CA GLY A 292 20.42 35.52 23.06
C GLY A 292 19.18 36.39 22.92
N LYS A 293 18.94 37.26 23.91
CA LYS A 293 18.04 38.39 23.81
C LYS A 293 18.84 39.64 23.50
N PHE A 294 18.49 40.31 22.43
CA PHE A 294 19.17 41.47 21.92
C PHE A 294 18.24 42.70 21.95
N THR A 295 18.81 43.88 21.98
CA THR A 295 18.07 45.12 21.77
C THR A 295 18.77 45.96 20.72
N VAL A 296 17.97 46.66 19.93
CA VAL A 296 18.40 47.63 18.92
C VAL A 296 17.36 48.75 18.90
N ASN A 297 17.79 49.99 19.08
CA ASN A 297 16.91 51.18 19.10
C ASN A 297 15.72 51.08 20.09
N GLY A 298 15.87 50.33 21.15
CA GLY A 298 14.82 50.12 22.16
C GLY A 298 13.98 48.86 21.96
N ASP A 299 13.98 48.27 20.78
CA ASP A 299 13.25 47.05 20.45
C ASP A 299 14.00 45.80 20.88
N LYS A 300 13.28 44.76 21.31
CA LYS A 300 13.86 43.52 21.84
C LYS A 300 13.50 42.35 20.88
N TYR A 301 14.50 41.51 20.63
CA TYR A 301 14.32 40.30 19.83
C TYR A 301 15.16 39.14 20.30
N ASP A 302 14.77 37.91 19.93
CA ASP A 302 15.53 36.69 20.24
C ASP A 302 16.36 36.28 19.01
N ALA A 303 17.63 35.88 19.24
CA ALA A 303 18.47 35.34 18.18
C ALA A 303 19.25 34.13 18.64
N GLN A 304 19.59 33.25 17.73
CA GLN A 304 20.30 31.99 17.98
C GLN A 304 21.66 32.01 17.29
N TYR A 305 22.71 31.61 18.01
CA TYR A 305 24.06 31.49 17.49
C TYR A 305 24.14 30.41 16.41
N ARG A 306 24.91 30.67 15.35
CA ARG A 306 25.27 29.70 14.30
C ARG A 306 26.75 29.81 13.95
N VAL A 307 27.43 28.67 13.86
CA VAL A 307 28.84 28.60 13.46
C VAL A 307 29.01 29.03 11.98
N THR A 308 28.00 28.78 11.14
CA THR A 308 28.02 29.13 9.70
C THR A 308 26.68 29.73 9.27
N LYS A 309 26.71 30.51 8.19
CA LYS A 309 25.47 31.11 7.60
C LYS A 309 24.49 30.06 7.03
N SER A 310 24.94 28.84 6.76
CA SER A 310 24.14 27.81 6.08
C SER A 310 23.86 26.62 6.98
N GLY A 311 22.54 26.29 7.08
CA GLY A 311 22.04 25.03 7.58
C GLY A 311 21.75 24.95 9.08
N LYS A 312 20.87 24.01 9.47
CA LYS A 312 20.48 23.75 10.86
C LYS A 312 21.60 23.14 11.72
N ASP A 313 22.63 22.55 11.10
CA ASP A 313 23.74 21.96 11.84
C ASP A 313 24.72 23.01 12.36
N GLY A 314 24.74 24.21 11.80
CA GLY A 314 25.49 25.34 12.30
C GLY A 314 25.07 25.85 13.68
N GLU A 315 23.92 25.43 14.20
CA GLU A 315 23.42 25.78 15.53
C GLU A 315 23.97 24.90 16.66
N LYS A 316 24.68 23.80 16.32
CA LYS A 316 25.14 22.79 17.29
C LYS A 316 26.60 23.00 17.63
N ILE A 317 26.86 23.18 18.88
CA ILE A 317 28.23 23.22 19.46
C ILE A 317 28.43 21.90 20.20
N TRP A 318 29.45 21.14 19.81
CA TRP A 318 29.68 19.79 20.33
C TRP A 318 30.57 19.78 21.58
N ASP A 319 31.13 20.93 21.97
CA ASP A 319 31.99 21.12 23.13
C ASP A 319 31.34 22.11 24.09
N GLU A 320 31.06 21.65 25.30
CA GLU A 320 30.46 22.44 26.36
C GLU A 320 31.32 23.65 26.77
N LYS A 321 32.65 23.45 26.89
CA LYS A 321 33.57 24.51 27.30
C LYS A 321 33.59 25.62 26.25
N LEU A 322 33.60 25.25 24.97
CA LEU A 322 33.50 26.19 23.85
C LEU A 322 32.18 26.95 23.86
N ALA A 323 31.06 26.28 24.10
CA ALA A 323 29.75 26.93 24.16
C ALA A 323 29.67 27.96 25.32
N ASN A 324 30.16 27.59 26.49
CA ASN A 324 30.21 28.46 27.66
C ASN A 324 31.17 29.63 27.45
N ALA A 325 32.33 29.42 26.82
CA ALA A 325 33.31 30.47 26.51
C ALA A 325 32.71 31.50 25.52
N ILE A 326 32.05 31.04 24.44
CA ILE A 326 31.34 31.93 23.49
C ILE A 326 30.22 32.70 24.23
N GLY A 327 29.44 32.00 25.05
CA GLY A 327 28.40 32.63 25.86
C GLY A 327 28.91 33.76 26.74
N ALA A 328 30.02 33.54 27.46
CA ALA A 328 30.65 34.53 28.31
C ALA A 328 31.20 35.76 27.56
N ILE A 329 31.80 35.53 26.36
CA ILE A 329 32.31 36.63 25.52
C ILE A 329 31.16 37.51 24.99
N CYS A 330 30.06 36.88 24.61
CA CYS A 330 28.94 37.55 23.97
C CYS A 330 27.95 38.18 24.99
N GLU A 331 28.03 37.81 26.25
CA GLU A 331 27.12 38.35 27.28
C GLU A 331 27.33 39.86 27.49
N LYS A 332 26.25 40.62 27.39
CA LYS A 332 26.23 42.10 27.51
C LYS A 332 27.12 42.85 26.51
N ALA A 333 27.58 42.16 25.45
CA ALA A 333 28.41 42.74 24.44
C ALA A 333 27.62 43.74 23.55
N ALA A 334 28.32 44.73 23.00
CA ALA A 334 27.80 45.59 21.94
C ALA A 334 27.63 44.76 20.67
N THR A 335 26.61 45.06 19.87
CA THR A 335 26.30 44.32 18.69
C THR A 335 26.02 45.23 17.50
N THR A 336 26.38 44.78 16.33
CA THR A 336 25.96 45.33 15.05
C THR A 336 25.16 44.32 14.28
N GLY A 337 24.48 44.71 13.22
CA GLY A 337 23.74 43.72 12.45
C GLY A 337 23.13 44.27 11.18
N SER A 338 22.68 43.37 10.37
CA SER A 338 22.02 43.64 9.08
C SER A 338 20.83 42.75 8.86
N GLU A 339 19.88 43.25 8.09
CA GLU A 339 18.73 42.47 7.62
C GLU A 339 18.81 42.21 6.10
N SER A 340 18.36 41.03 5.74
CA SER A 340 18.12 40.68 4.35
C SER A 340 16.72 40.11 4.20
N ALA A 341 15.99 40.53 3.18
CA ALA A 341 14.68 40.04 2.84
C ALA A 341 14.72 39.31 1.49
N ARG A 342 14.10 38.14 1.44
CA ARG A 342 13.98 37.36 0.21
C ARG A 342 12.55 36.91 0.01
N ARG A 343 12.01 37.18 -1.20
CA ARG A 343 10.71 36.65 -1.60
C ARG A 343 10.84 35.27 -2.22
N SER A 344 9.89 34.42 -1.90
CA SER A 344 9.75 33.07 -2.44
C SER A 344 8.29 32.78 -2.72
N THR A 345 8.00 32.11 -3.83
CA THR A 345 6.66 31.66 -4.15
C THR A 345 6.45 30.20 -3.70
N ARG A 346 5.21 29.86 -3.34
CA ARG A 346 4.78 28.48 -3.12
C ARG A 346 3.79 28.09 -4.19
N LYS A 347 4.13 27.04 -4.90
CA LYS A 347 3.31 26.48 -5.98
C LYS A 347 1.92 26.12 -5.47
N VAL A 348 0.96 26.28 -6.34
CA VAL A 348 -0.43 25.91 -6.13
C VAL A 348 -0.53 24.39 -6.01
N PRO A 349 -1.25 23.84 -5.02
CA PRO A 349 -1.47 22.40 -4.92
C PRO A 349 -2.35 21.92 -6.09
N LYS A 350 -2.12 20.70 -6.54
CA LYS A 350 -2.99 20.03 -7.51
C LYS A 350 -4.29 19.58 -6.84
N LEU A 351 -5.30 19.25 -7.64
CA LEU A 351 -6.53 18.61 -7.13
C LEU A 351 -6.22 17.32 -6.36
N HIS A 352 -7.17 16.81 -5.62
CA HIS A 352 -6.95 15.61 -4.83
C HIS A 352 -7.08 14.33 -5.66
N SER A 353 -6.02 13.50 -5.64
CA SER A 353 -6.13 12.06 -5.73
C SER A 353 -6.44 11.47 -4.35
N LEU A 354 -6.81 10.18 -4.27
CA LEU A 354 -7.06 9.52 -2.99
C LEU A 354 -5.85 9.59 -2.06
N THR A 355 -4.65 9.28 -2.56
CA THR A 355 -3.43 9.30 -1.74
C THR A 355 -3.13 10.70 -1.21
N SER A 356 -3.30 11.75 -2.02
CA SER A 356 -3.08 13.12 -1.58
C SER A 356 -4.10 13.58 -0.52
N LEU A 357 -5.36 13.16 -0.66
CA LEU A 357 -6.42 13.41 0.32
C LEU A 357 -6.14 12.69 1.64
N GLN A 358 -5.74 11.42 1.60
CA GLN A 358 -5.36 10.64 2.79
C GLN A 358 -4.16 11.25 3.51
N LYS A 359 -3.12 11.69 2.78
CA LYS A 359 -1.96 12.38 3.35
C LYS A 359 -2.36 13.67 4.06
N GLU A 360 -3.22 14.46 3.45
CA GLU A 360 -3.67 15.73 4.04
C GLU A 360 -4.59 15.50 5.25
N ALA A 361 -5.54 14.58 5.17
CA ALA A 361 -6.44 14.21 6.27
C ALA A 361 -5.67 13.67 7.49
N ASN A 362 -4.66 12.84 7.25
CA ASN A 362 -3.77 12.35 8.32
C ASN A 362 -2.96 13.49 8.95
N SER A 363 -2.38 14.36 8.14
CA SER A 363 -1.57 15.48 8.63
C SER A 363 -2.38 16.48 9.45
N ARG A 364 -3.57 16.85 9.00
CA ARG A 364 -4.43 17.88 9.64
C ARG A 364 -5.23 17.32 10.80
N TYR A 365 -5.91 16.22 10.57
CA TYR A 365 -6.90 15.68 11.51
C TYR A 365 -6.48 14.37 12.20
N GLY A 366 -5.34 13.79 11.80
CA GLY A 366 -4.90 12.49 12.31
C GLY A 366 -5.80 11.34 11.87
N LEU A 367 -6.56 11.49 10.78
CA LEU A 367 -7.38 10.42 10.24
C LEU A 367 -6.47 9.36 9.62
N SER A 368 -6.81 8.08 9.85
CA SER A 368 -6.12 7.00 9.13
C SER A 368 -6.52 7.00 7.65
N ALA A 369 -5.67 6.41 6.80
CA ALA A 369 -5.95 6.26 5.38
C ALA A 369 -7.30 5.55 5.13
N ARG A 370 -7.60 4.52 5.92
CA ARG A 370 -8.88 3.79 5.87
C ARG A 370 -10.07 4.65 6.27
N ARG A 371 -9.97 5.41 7.37
CA ARG A 371 -11.07 6.31 7.81
C ARG A 371 -11.34 7.39 6.76
N THR A 372 -10.29 7.95 6.17
CA THR A 372 -10.41 8.94 5.09
C THR A 372 -11.12 8.35 3.88
N LEU A 373 -10.72 7.14 3.43
CA LEU A 373 -11.39 6.45 2.33
C LEU A 373 -12.85 6.15 2.63
N GLN A 374 -13.17 5.65 3.83
CA GLN A 374 -14.54 5.36 4.24
C GLN A 374 -15.43 6.62 4.26
N ALA A 375 -14.90 7.75 4.73
CA ALA A 375 -15.61 9.02 4.69
C ALA A 375 -15.83 9.49 3.25
N ALA A 376 -14.80 9.45 2.41
CA ALA A 376 -14.90 9.81 1.00
C ALA A 376 -15.89 8.91 0.24
N GLN A 377 -15.93 7.60 0.54
CA GLN A 377 -16.92 6.68 -0.03
C GLN A 377 -18.35 7.03 0.39
N ARG A 378 -18.62 7.34 1.66
CA ARG A 378 -19.94 7.80 2.09
C ARG A 378 -20.35 9.10 1.40
N LEU A 379 -19.42 10.04 1.26
CA LEU A 379 -19.65 11.30 0.53
C LEU A 379 -20.00 11.07 -0.94
N TYR A 380 -19.37 10.07 -1.56
CA TYR A 380 -19.68 9.66 -2.94
C TYR A 380 -20.97 8.84 -3.03
N GLU A 381 -21.13 7.77 -2.23
CA GLU A 381 -22.20 6.78 -2.38
C GLU A 381 -23.52 7.26 -1.78
N SER A 382 -23.49 7.80 -0.55
CA SER A 382 -24.68 8.17 0.21
C SER A 382 -25.07 9.63 0.00
N HIS A 383 -24.11 10.54 0.14
CA HIS A 383 -24.36 11.99 0.03
C HIS A 383 -24.34 12.51 -1.40
N LYS A 384 -23.74 11.76 -2.33
CA LYS A 384 -23.51 12.19 -3.73
C LYS A 384 -22.75 13.51 -3.86
N ALA A 385 -22.00 13.90 -2.84
CA ALA A 385 -21.36 15.20 -2.71
C ALA A 385 -19.93 15.26 -3.28
N LEU A 386 -19.29 14.12 -3.53
CA LEU A 386 -17.97 14.01 -4.15
C LEU A 386 -17.99 13.12 -5.38
N THR A 387 -17.02 13.33 -6.27
CA THR A 387 -16.69 12.40 -7.36
C THR A 387 -16.10 11.12 -6.81
N TYR A 388 -15.88 10.11 -7.64
CA TYR A 388 -15.39 8.80 -7.23
C TYR A 388 -14.04 8.91 -6.49
N PRO A 389 -13.94 8.38 -5.25
CA PRO A 389 -12.79 8.69 -4.41
C PRO A 389 -11.55 7.80 -4.63
N ARG A 390 -11.68 6.64 -5.32
CA ARG A 390 -10.55 5.73 -5.52
C ARG A 390 -9.81 6.05 -6.83
N THR A 391 -9.20 7.20 -6.90
CA THR A 391 -8.50 7.69 -8.07
C THR A 391 -7.04 8.04 -7.77
N ASP A 392 -6.17 7.78 -8.74
CA ASP A 392 -4.75 8.18 -8.75
C ASP A 392 -4.58 9.58 -9.34
N TYR A 393 -5.57 10.05 -10.07
CA TYR A 393 -5.48 11.22 -10.91
C TYR A 393 -5.77 12.50 -10.13
N ASP A 394 -5.05 13.54 -10.47
CA ASP A 394 -5.10 14.87 -9.86
C ASP A 394 -5.49 15.98 -10.85
N ALA A 395 -6.13 15.58 -11.96
CA ALA A 395 -6.67 16.45 -13.01
C ALA A 395 -8.11 16.08 -13.35
N LEU A 396 -8.79 16.91 -14.10
CA LEU A 396 -10.15 16.73 -14.63
C LEU A 396 -10.09 16.60 -16.15
N PRO A 397 -11.10 15.98 -16.79
CA PRO A 397 -11.29 16.05 -18.22
C PRO A 397 -11.52 17.49 -18.69
N GLU A 398 -11.13 17.79 -19.93
CA GLU A 398 -11.25 19.16 -20.48
C GLU A 398 -12.70 19.63 -20.59
N ASP A 399 -13.65 18.73 -20.78
CA ASP A 399 -15.09 18.97 -20.84
C ASP A 399 -15.74 19.35 -19.49
N TYR A 400 -14.96 19.28 -18.37
CA TYR A 400 -15.46 19.60 -17.02
C TYR A 400 -15.43 21.10 -16.68
N MET A 401 -14.96 21.96 -17.58
CA MET A 401 -14.90 23.40 -17.30
C MET A 401 -16.24 24.04 -16.90
N PRO A 402 -17.38 23.72 -17.54
CA PRO A 402 -18.68 24.23 -17.12
C PRO A 402 -19.04 23.86 -15.68
N GLN A 403 -18.79 22.62 -15.28
CA GLN A 403 -19.03 22.13 -13.92
C GLN A 403 -18.12 22.83 -12.90
N VAL A 404 -16.85 23.11 -13.26
CA VAL A 404 -15.93 23.88 -12.40
C VAL A 404 -16.50 25.27 -12.11
N LEU A 405 -16.95 25.99 -13.13
CA LEU A 405 -17.54 27.31 -12.99
C LEU A 405 -18.83 27.30 -12.15
N GLU A 406 -19.68 26.31 -12.39
CA GLU A 406 -20.92 26.14 -11.64
C GLU A 406 -20.63 25.89 -10.15
N ARG A 407 -19.65 25.01 -9.81
CA ARG A 407 -19.24 24.77 -8.41
C ARG A 407 -18.69 26.00 -7.73
N ILE A 408 -17.84 26.76 -8.42
CA ILE A 408 -17.33 28.04 -7.89
C ILE A 408 -18.49 29.02 -7.59
N ALA A 409 -19.46 29.13 -8.49
CA ALA A 409 -20.63 29.98 -8.28
C ALA A 409 -21.50 29.54 -7.08
N GLU A 410 -21.70 28.26 -6.91
CA GLU A 410 -22.43 27.69 -5.74
C GLU A 410 -21.75 28.03 -4.41
N PHE A 411 -20.42 27.86 -4.31
CA PHE A 411 -19.67 28.25 -3.10
C PHE A 411 -19.67 29.78 -2.93
N ALA A 412 -19.57 30.56 -3.97
CA ALA A 412 -19.61 32.04 -3.91
C ALA A 412 -20.97 32.58 -3.42
N SER A 413 -22.07 31.91 -3.77
CA SER A 413 -23.41 32.26 -3.27
C SER A 413 -23.63 31.88 -1.79
N GLY A 414 -22.78 31.02 -1.21
CA GLY A 414 -22.93 30.49 0.13
C GLY A 414 -23.89 29.28 0.23
N ALA A 415 -24.57 28.89 -0.87
CA ALA A 415 -25.53 27.80 -0.84
C ALA A 415 -24.89 26.46 -0.44
N ALA A 416 -23.68 26.21 -0.91
CA ALA A 416 -22.96 24.97 -0.63
C ALA A 416 -22.37 24.90 0.81
N THR A 417 -22.35 26.02 1.55
CA THR A 417 -21.85 26.02 2.95
C THR A 417 -22.84 25.38 3.93
N ALA A 418 -24.10 25.25 3.55
CA ALA A 418 -25.11 24.49 4.32
C ALA A 418 -24.72 23.02 4.55
N ALA A 419 -23.76 22.49 3.78
CA ALA A 419 -23.20 21.16 4.00
C ALA A 419 -22.45 21.01 5.34
N PHE A 420 -22.02 22.10 5.99
CA PHE A 420 -21.23 22.05 7.22
C PHE A 420 -22.09 22.27 8.47
N ALA A 421 -22.10 21.28 9.38
CA ALA A 421 -22.81 21.36 10.65
C ALA A 421 -22.03 22.18 11.71
N GLU A 422 -20.68 22.16 11.66
CA GLU A 422 -19.83 22.85 12.63
C GLU A 422 -19.63 24.31 12.22
N GLU A 423 -19.94 25.23 13.12
CA GLU A 423 -19.69 26.65 12.95
C GLU A 423 -18.22 26.95 12.64
N GLY A 424 -17.97 27.84 11.69
CA GLY A 424 -16.65 28.27 11.26
C GLY A 424 -15.87 27.26 10.38
N ARG A 425 -16.44 26.12 10.03
CA ARG A 425 -15.79 25.18 9.10
C ARG A 425 -15.81 25.67 7.65
N ASP A 426 -16.76 26.51 7.33
CA ASP A 426 -16.91 27.23 6.06
C ASP A 426 -16.15 28.57 5.99
N GLU A 427 -15.46 28.94 7.07
CA GLU A 427 -14.70 30.20 7.15
C GLU A 427 -13.75 30.38 5.97
N GLY A 428 -13.85 31.53 5.29
CA GLY A 428 -13.05 31.86 4.13
C GLY A 428 -13.36 31.11 2.82
N LEU A 429 -14.27 30.12 2.82
CA LEU A 429 -14.65 29.38 1.60
C LEU A 429 -15.43 30.29 0.62
N VAL A 430 -16.43 30.98 1.14
CA VAL A 430 -17.25 31.91 0.35
C VAL A 430 -16.39 33.04 -0.24
N ASP A 431 -15.50 33.63 0.55
CA ASP A 431 -14.61 34.69 0.09
C ASP A 431 -13.64 34.19 -0.99
N SER A 432 -13.11 32.99 -0.80
CA SER A 432 -12.26 32.33 -1.78
C SER A 432 -12.99 32.09 -3.11
N ALA A 433 -14.22 31.61 -3.04
CA ALA A 433 -15.04 31.36 -4.22
C ALA A 433 -15.44 32.66 -4.93
N LYS A 434 -15.80 33.72 -4.18
CA LYS A 434 -16.06 35.07 -4.74
C LYS A 434 -14.82 35.64 -5.43
N ALA A 435 -13.65 35.47 -4.85
CA ALA A 435 -12.40 35.92 -5.46
C ALA A 435 -12.13 35.21 -6.80
N LEU A 436 -12.43 33.89 -6.89
CA LEU A 436 -12.34 33.14 -8.14
C LEU A 436 -13.42 33.59 -9.16
N GLN A 437 -14.64 33.82 -8.72
CA GLN A 437 -15.75 34.24 -9.61
C GLN A 437 -15.54 35.62 -10.22
N SER A 438 -14.94 36.54 -9.46
CA SER A 438 -14.66 37.90 -9.91
C SER A 438 -13.31 38.08 -10.60
N GLY A 439 -12.41 37.11 -10.47
CA GLY A 439 -11.05 37.14 -11.01
C GLY A 439 -10.86 36.23 -12.22
N THR A 440 -9.59 36.04 -12.59
CA THR A 440 -9.19 35.09 -13.63
C THR A 440 -8.82 33.77 -12.97
N LEU A 441 -9.36 32.65 -13.47
CA LEU A 441 -8.94 31.33 -13.05
C LEU A 441 -7.51 31.06 -13.54
N GLU A 442 -6.65 30.63 -12.63
CA GLU A 442 -5.29 30.24 -12.93
C GLU A 442 -5.14 28.71 -12.98
N ASN A 443 -4.08 28.24 -13.60
CA ASN A 443 -3.75 26.81 -13.68
C ASN A 443 -4.82 25.94 -14.36
N VAL A 444 -5.64 26.50 -15.22
CA VAL A 444 -6.74 25.80 -15.91
C VAL A 444 -6.18 24.61 -16.72
N SER A 445 -5.22 24.85 -17.61
CA SER A 445 -4.62 23.81 -18.45
C SER A 445 -3.89 22.71 -17.67
N ARG A 446 -3.45 23.00 -16.45
CA ARG A 446 -2.85 21.98 -15.56
C ARG A 446 -3.90 21.12 -14.88
N ASN A 447 -5.05 21.69 -14.55
CA ASN A 447 -6.12 21.03 -13.80
C ASN A 447 -7.15 20.35 -14.71
N LEU A 448 -7.28 20.81 -15.97
CA LEU A 448 -8.10 20.20 -17.02
C LEU A 448 -7.16 19.70 -18.13
N ASP A 449 -6.89 18.41 -18.16
CA ASP A 449 -5.92 17.78 -19.06
C ASP A 449 -6.27 16.31 -19.27
N ASN A 450 -6.79 15.97 -20.44
CA ASN A 450 -7.18 14.62 -20.81
C ASN A 450 -6.03 13.61 -20.78
N LYS A 451 -4.77 14.06 -20.93
CA LYS A 451 -3.58 13.20 -20.85
C LYS A 451 -3.27 12.76 -19.42
N ARG A 452 -3.80 13.47 -18.43
CA ARG A 452 -3.60 13.22 -16.99
C ARG A 452 -4.85 12.68 -16.32
N VAL A 453 -5.78 12.13 -17.10
CA VAL A 453 -7.00 11.45 -16.67
C VAL A 453 -6.99 10.06 -17.26
N GLY A 454 -7.34 9.06 -16.46
CA GLY A 454 -7.43 7.66 -16.89
C GLY A 454 -8.86 7.15 -16.80
N ASP A 455 -9.03 6.09 -16.04
CA ASP A 455 -10.33 5.48 -15.70
C ASP A 455 -11.21 6.37 -14.82
N HIS A 456 -10.57 7.24 -14.08
CA HIS A 456 -11.19 8.24 -13.20
C HIS A 456 -10.46 9.58 -13.31
N PHE A 457 -11.01 10.60 -12.65
CA PHE A 457 -10.41 11.90 -12.53
C PHE A 457 -10.34 12.35 -11.07
N ALA A 458 -9.82 13.54 -10.80
CA ALA A 458 -9.60 14.05 -9.46
C ALA A 458 -10.86 14.07 -8.58
N ILE A 459 -10.67 13.99 -7.27
CA ILE A 459 -11.76 14.09 -6.29
C ILE A 459 -12.14 15.57 -6.14
N ILE A 460 -13.37 15.91 -6.55
CA ILE A 460 -13.95 17.26 -6.47
C ILE A 460 -15.38 17.22 -5.93
N PRO A 461 -15.95 18.35 -5.47
CA PRO A 461 -17.37 18.45 -5.15
C PRO A 461 -18.23 18.29 -6.41
N THR A 462 -19.37 17.57 -6.30
CA THR A 462 -20.30 17.34 -7.41
C THR A 462 -21.34 18.47 -7.59
N GLY A 463 -21.51 19.33 -6.58
CA GLY A 463 -22.60 20.31 -6.50
C GLY A 463 -23.87 19.78 -5.81
N THR A 464 -23.94 18.50 -5.54
CA THR A 464 -25.01 17.99 -4.70
C THR A 464 -24.75 18.41 -3.26
N VAL A 465 -25.58 19.30 -2.72
CA VAL A 465 -25.54 19.64 -1.30
C VAL A 465 -26.11 18.47 -0.52
N PRO A 466 -25.41 17.94 0.50
CA PRO A 466 -25.93 16.88 1.36
C PRO A 466 -27.29 17.25 1.95
N ALA A 467 -28.22 16.29 1.98
CA ALA A 467 -29.58 16.50 2.50
C ALA A 467 -29.63 16.89 3.98
N SER A 468 -28.56 16.59 4.72
CA SER A 468 -28.36 17.02 6.10
C SER A 468 -26.91 17.48 6.29
N PRO A 469 -26.64 18.41 7.22
CA PRO A 469 -25.29 18.87 7.49
C PRO A 469 -24.35 17.72 7.88
N LEU A 470 -23.17 17.71 7.31
CA LEU A 470 -22.14 16.71 7.54
C LEU A 470 -21.48 16.88 8.91
N GLY A 471 -21.19 15.78 9.59
CA GLY A 471 -20.48 15.76 10.86
C GLY A 471 -19.24 14.84 10.84
N GLY A 472 -18.43 14.92 11.89
CA GLY A 472 -17.33 13.99 12.12
C GLY A 472 -16.28 13.93 10.99
N ASP A 473 -16.00 12.70 10.54
CA ASP A 473 -14.97 12.48 9.49
C ASP A 473 -15.46 12.96 8.11
N ASP A 474 -16.76 12.85 7.83
CA ASP A 474 -17.34 13.23 6.54
C ASP A 474 -17.21 14.75 6.31
N ALA A 475 -17.51 15.54 7.35
CA ALA A 475 -17.33 16.99 7.31
C ALA A 475 -15.86 17.38 7.08
N LYS A 476 -14.92 16.70 7.75
CA LYS A 476 -13.48 16.96 7.61
C LYS A 476 -12.97 16.66 6.21
N VAL A 477 -13.37 15.51 5.66
CA VAL A 477 -12.95 15.09 4.32
C VAL A 477 -13.57 15.97 3.25
N TYR A 478 -14.85 16.32 3.38
CA TYR A 478 -15.52 17.23 2.46
C TYR A 478 -14.87 18.61 2.46
N GLU A 479 -14.59 19.17 3.64
CA GLU A 479 -13.87 20.44 3.79
C GLU A 479 -12.51 20.44 3.06
N LEU A 480 -11.71 19.36 3.21
CA LEU A 480 -10.42 19.24 2.53
C LEU A 480 -10.57 19.28 1.01
N VAL A 481 -11.56 18.55 0.49
CA VAL A 481 -11.78 18.49 -0.96
C VAL A 481 -12.24 19.86 -1.49
N VAL A 482 -13.20 20.52 -0.83
CA VAL A 482 -13.68 21.85 -1.24
C VAL A 482 -12.54 22.88 -1.22
N ARG A 483 -11.78 22.96 -0.11
CA ARG A 483 -10.64 23.89 0.00
C ARG A 483 -9.59 23.65 -1.07
N ARG A 484 -9.30 22.38 -1.36
CA ARG A 484 -8.34 22.01 -2.40
C ARG A 484 -8.85 22.35 -3.78
N PHE A 485 -10.13 22.11 -4.05
CA PHE A 485 -10.78 22.46 -5.31
C PHE A 485 -10.66 23.96 -5.60
N LEU A 486 -11.05 24.83 -4.66
CA LEU A 486 -10.93 26.28 -4.82
C LEU A 486 -9.44 26.69 -4.95
N ALA A 487 -8.56 26.18 -4.08
CA ALA A 487 -7.14 26.49 -4.10
C ALA A 487 -6.46 26.19 -5.45
N ALA A 488 -6.87 25.09 -6.12
CA ALA A 488 -6.25 24.62 -7.34
C ALA A 488 -6.38 25.58 -8.53
N PHE A 489 -7.41 26.44 -8.52
CA PHE A 489 -7.68 27.43 -9.56
C PHE A 489 -7.23 28.85 -9.18
N MET A 490 -6.54 29.03 -8.04
CA MET A 490 -5.94 30.28 -7.60
C MET A 490 -4.49 30.41 -8.03
N GLY A 491 -3.93 31.61 -7.86
CA GLY A 491 -2.53 31.90 -8.10
C GLY A 491 -1.59 31.40 -6.99
N GLU A 492 -0.29 31.48 -7.24
CA GLU A 492 0.76 31.16 -6.27
C GLU A 492 0.72 32.09 -5.07
N SER A 493 1.10 31.58 -3.90
CA SER A 493 1.30 32.41 -2.72
C SER A 493 2.72 32.94 -2.64
N THR A 494 2.90 34.21 -2.29
CA THR A 494 4.21 34.85 -2.14
C THR A 494 4.51 35.08 -0.67
N TRP A 495 5.65 34.56 -0.24
CA TRP A 495 6.19 34.71 1.10
C TRP A 495 7.44 35.55 1.08
N GLU A 496 7.59 36.42 2.04
CA GLU A 496 8.82 37.16 2.29
C GLU A 496 9.46 36.58 3.56
N LYS A 497 10.70 36.09 3.41
CA LYS A 497 11.53 35.65 4.51
C LYS A 497 12.54 36.74 4.84
N VAL A 498 12.52 37.21 6.09
CA VAL A 498 13.48 38.15 6.63
C VAL A 498 14.46 37.38 7.49
N VAL A 499 15.74 37.60 7.27
CA VAL A 499 16.83 37.04 8.07
C VAL A 499 17.63 38.23 8.64
N ARG A 500 17.68 38.31 9.98
CA ARG A 500 18.53 39.26 10.71
C ARG A 500 19.78 38.53 11.13
N GLU A 501 20.94 39.08 10.77
CA GLU A 501 22.25 38.71 11.26
C GLU A 501 22.69 39.69 12.31
N THR A 502 22.88 39.25 13.55
CA THR A 502 23.42 40.05 14.63
C THR A 502 24.86 39.62 14.90
N ARG A 503 25.80 40.56 14.92
CA ARG A 503 27.23 40.33 15.04
C ARG A 503 27.74 40.82 16.37
N VAL A 504 28.50 39.96 17.06
CA VAL A 504 29.28 40.32 18.24
C VAL A 504 30.75 40.27 17.86
N ALA A 505 31.40 41.40 17.71
CA ALA A 505 32.79 41.48 17.35
C ALA A 505 33.70 40.82 18.41
N SER A 506 34.63 39.98 17.95
CA SER A 506 35.59 39.30 18.83
C SER A 506 36.76 38.78 18.00
N ASP A 507 37.98 39.04 18.50
CA ASP A 507 39.23 38.49 17.97
C ASP A 507 39.34 36.96 18.14
N LYS A 508 38.54 36.38 19.02
CA LYS A 508 38.47 34.93 19.26
C LYS A 508 37.50 34.20 18.33
N ALA A 509 36.75 34.93 17.49
CA ALA A 509 35.81 34.36 16.57
C ALA A 509 36.42 34.19 15.18
N ASP A 510 36.20 33.05 14.55
CA ASP A 510 36.53 32.86 13.13
C ASP A 510 35.77 33.90 12.29
N GLY A 511 36.52 34.73 11.52
CA GLY A 511 35.94 35.83 10.77
C GLY A 511 35.64 37.09 11.60
N GLY A 512 36.20 37.22 12.82
CA GLY A 512 36.18 38.43 13.63
C GLY A 512 34.88 38.73 14.34
N ALA A 513 33.87 37.87 14.28
CA ALA A 513 32.60 38.04 15.00
C ALA A 513 31.85 36.74 15.23
N TYR A 514 31.17 36.62 16.35
CA TYR A 514 30.15 35.60 16.60
C TYR A 514 28.83 36.03 16.01
N LEU A 515 28.17 35.10 15.23
CA LEU A 515 26.97 35.40 14.48
C LEU A 515 25.73 34.81 15.13
N PHE A 516 24.71 35.63 15.32
CA PHE A 516 23.40 35.22 15.81
C PHE A 516 22.33 35.54 14.75
N PHE A 517 21.39 34.65 14.55
CA PHE A 517 20.38 34.78 13.52
C PHE A 517 18.97 34.74 14.08
N THR A 518 18.15 35.65 13.56
CA THR A 518 16.71 35.64 13.75
C THR A 518 16.04 35.51 12.36
N GLU A 519 15.12 34.58 12.25
CA GLU A 519 14.40 34.37 11.01
C GLU A 519 12.91 34.55 11.21
N ALA A 520 12.26 35.30 10.34
CA ALA A 520 10.82 35.46 10.30
C ALA A 520 10.30 35.33 8.87
N SER A 521 9.02 35.04 8.70
CA SER A 521 8.40 34.97 7.39
C SER A 521 6.98 35.50 7.43
N ARG A 522 6.62 36.34 6.47
CA ARG A 522 5.25 36.85 6.30
C ARG A 522 4.67 36.43 4.94
N LEU A 523 3.36 36.29 4.94
CA LEU A 523 2.60 36.06 3.73
C LEU A 523 2.29 37.42 3.08
N VAL A 524 2.87 37.69 1.90
CA VAL A 524 2.70 38.96 1.16
C VAL A 524 1.51 38.87 0.21
N ILE A 525 1.43 37.79 -0.57
CA ILE A 525 0.31 37.49 -1.45
C ILE A 525 -0.27 36.16 -1.03
N PRO A 526 -1.51 36.11 -0.57
CA PRO A 526 -2.10 34.85 -0.08
C PRO A 526 -2.25 33.81 -1.19
N GLY A 527 -2.63 34.23 -2.41
CA GLY A 527 -2.88 33.29 -3.50
C GLY A 527 -3.78 32.13 -3.06
N TRP A 528 -3.43 30.89 -3.42
CA TRP A 528 -4.18 29.69 -3.07
C TRP A 528 -4.36 29.45 -1.56
N GLN A 529 -3.53 30.08 -0.72
CA GLN A 529 -3.64 29.94 0.72
C GLN A 529 -4.84 30.70 1.30
N LEU A 530 -5.53 31.52 0.50
CA LEU A 530 -6.80 32.12 0.89
C LEU A 530 -7.85 31.02 1.20
N ALA A 531 -7.88 29.96 0.39
CA ALA A 531 -8.77 28.83 0.60
C ALA A 531 -8.27 27.86 1.72
N ASP A 532 -7.03 28.01 2.20
CA ASP A 532 -6.43 27.10 3.18
C ASP A 532 -6.57 27.63 4.61
N ARG A 533 -7.31 26.90 5.47
CA ARG A 533 -7.55 27.22 6.87
C ARG A 533 -6.37 26.90 7.81
N ARG A 534 -5.16 26.61 7.31
CA ARG A 534 -4.04 26.35 8.21
C ARG A 534 -3.73 27.56 9.08
N PRO A 535 -3.52 27.37 10.41
CA PRO A 535 -3.13 28.48 11.26
C PRO A 535 -1.86 29.13 10.70
N ARG A 536 -1.97 30.37 10.36
CA ARG A 536 -0.87 31.16 9.81
C ARG A 536 0.09 31.49 10.96
N LYS A 537 1.12 30.65 11.14
CA LYS A 537 2.24 31.03 12.03
C LYS A 537 3.03 32.24 11.50
N ALA A 538 2.59 32.85 10.44
CA ALA A 538 3.31 33.83 9.66
C ALA A 538 3.03 35.30 10.03
N GLU A 539 2.14 35.53 10.96
CA GLU A 539 1.83 36.90 11.43
C GLU A 539 2.89 37.45 12.42
N MET A 540 3.98 36.70 12.64
CA MET A 540 5.00 37.02 13.64
C MET A 540 6.06 38.05 13.18
N LEU A 541 5.95 38.68 12.02
CA LEU A 541 6.90 39.75 11.67
C LEU A 541 6.59 41.08 12.39
N ASP A 542 5.31 41.31 12.67
CA ASP A 542 4.90 42.51 13.42
C ASP A 542 5.35 42.45 14.89
N ASP A 543 5.54 41.24 15.45
CA ASP A 543 6.10 41.04 16.80
C ASP A 543 7.63 41.21 16.87
N LEU A 544 8.32 41.24 15.75
CA LEU A 544 9.77 41.41 15.76
C LEU A 544 10.20 42.84 16.07
N GLY A 545 9.31 43.82 15.88
CA GLY A 545 9.47 45.23 16.30
C GLY A 545 10.82 45.87 15.91
N VAL A 546 11.43 45.37 14.80
CA VAL A 546 12.83 45.61 14.55
C VAL A 546 13.01 46.50 13.31
N PRO A 547 13.79 47.57 13.44
CA PRO A 547 14.05 48.51 12.37
C PRO A 547 14.69 47.78 11.18
N GLN A 548 14.23 48.13 9.96
CA GLN A 548 14.80 47.64 8.72
C GLN A 548 16.15 48.34 8.44
N GLY A 549 17.12 47.56 7.97
CA GLY A 549 18.39 48.06 7.53
C GLY A 549 19.60 47.72 8.42
N GLU A 550 20.69 48.47 8.24
CA GLU A 550 21.92 48.29 9.04
C GLU A 550 21.71 48.76 10.46
N MET A 551 22.15 47.94 11.42
CA MET A 551 22.07 48.23 12.83
C MET A 551 23.47 48.54 13.36
N THR A 552 23.68 49.79 13.64
CA THR A 552 24.98 50.30 14.12
C THR A 552 25.18 50.22 15.63
N GLU A 553 24.09 50.26 16.40
CA GLU A 553 24.12 50.26 17.85
C GLU A 553 23.10 49.26 18.42
N GLY A 554 23.59 48.14 18.90
CA GLY A 554 22.78 47.14 19.57
C GLY A 554 23.53 46.59 20.81
N LYS A 555 22.80 45.89 21.67
CA LYS A 555 23.37 45.27 22.87
C LYS A 555 22.72 43.93 23.15
N ASN A 556 23.51 42.94 23.53
CA ASN A 556 22.98 41.73 24.13
C ASN A 556 22.46 42.05 25.56
N ILE A 557 21.22 41.64 25.85
CA ILE A 557 20.58 41.81 27.15
C ILE A 557 20.86 40.59 28.03
N LYS A 558 20.75 39.39 27.46
CA LYS A 558 20.85 38.11 28.16
C LYS A 558 21.21 37.00 27.19
N LEU A 559 22.16 36.16 27.60
CA LEU A 559 22.45 34.91 26.88
C LEU A 559 22.07 33.70 27.72
N LYS A 560 21.75 32.61 27.02
CA LYS A 560 21.51 31.32 27.64
C LYS A 560 22.21 30.25 26.81
N VAL A 561 23.09 29.51 27.42
CA VAL A 561 23.64 28.26 26.86
C VAL A 561 22.71 27.15 27.31
N GLU A 562 22.17 26.40 26.34
CA GLU A 562 21.23 25.29 26.58
C GLU A 562 21.82 24.01 26.01
N ASP A 563 21.82 22.95 26.82
CA ASP A 563 22.12 21.62 26.35
C ASP A 563 20.92 21.02 25.61
N ASP A 564 21.17 20.22 24.58
CA ASP A 564 20.19 19.44 23.84
C ASP A 564 20.88 18.15 23.34
N ALA A 565 20.11 17.21 22.85
CA ALA A 565 20.63 15.98 22.30
C ALA A 565 20.06 15.71 20.93
N THR A 566 20.84 15.05 20.10
CA THR A 566 20.32 14.58 18.82
C THR A 566 19.15 13.63 19.03
N ARG A 567 18.14 13.74 18.20
CA ARG A 567 16.94 12.91 18.26
C ARG A 567 16.98 11.86 17.16
N PRO A 568 16.42 10.67 17.41
CA PRO A 568 16.29 9.66 16.36
C PRO A 568 15.47 10.19 15.19
N PRO A 569 15.62 9.61 13.99
CA PRO A 569 14.76 9.94 12.88
C PRO A 569 13.29 9.71 13.24
N LYS A 570 12.40 10.57 12.76
CA LYS A 570 10.96 10.43 13.05
C LYS A 570 10.44 9.15 12.42
N ARG A 571 9.64 8.39 13.19
CA ARG A 571 8.88 7.25 12.66
C ARG A 571 7.91 7.71 11.59
N TYR A 572 7.53 6.81 10.69
CA TYR A 572 6.50 7.11 9.72
C TYR A 572 5.16 7.40 10.39
N THR A 573 4.47 8.44 9.93
CA THR A 573 3.02 8.56 10.05
C THR A 573 2.36 7.79 8.91
N GLU A 574 1.05 7.58 8.92
CA GLU A 574 0.38 6.97 7.76
C GLU A 574 0.59 7.81 6.50
N ALA A 575 0.52 9.15 6.60
CA ALA A 575 0.85 10.05 5.49
C ALA A 575 2.29 9.86 4.97
N GLY A 576 3.24 9.68 5.89
CA GLY A 576 4.64 9.43 5.54
C GLY A 576 4.85 8.07 4.87
N LEU A 577 4.15 7.04 5.34
CA LEU A 577 4.22 5.71 4.74
C LEU A 577 3.55 5.67 3.37
N LEU A 578 2.37 6.31 3.21
CA LEU A 578 1.72 6.46 1.90
C LEU A 578 2.64 7.17 0.90
N LYS A 579 3.36 8.22 1.35
CA LYS A 579 4.36 8.88 0.52
C LYS A 579 5.50 7.94 0.13
N ALA A 580 6.00 7.13 1.07
CA ALA A 580 7.04 6.15 0.79
C ALA A 580 6.58 5.07 -0.19
N MET A 581 5.33 4.60 -0.08
CA MET A 581 4.74 3.67 -1.04
C MET A 581 4.59 4.27 -2.44
N GLU A 582 4.21 5.54 -2.53
CA GLU A 582 4.06 6.28 -3.78
C GLU A 582 5.41 6.55 -4.47
N GLN A 583 6.46 6.78 -3.70
CA GLN A 583 7.82 7.10 -4.15
C GLN A 583 8.79 5.94 -3.89
N ALA A 584 8.33 4.71 -3.99
CA ALA A 584 9.12 3.53 -3.61
C ALA A 584 10.43 3.42 -4.41
N SER A 585 10.42 3.83 -5.66
CA SER A 585 11.59 3.88 -6.54
C SER A 585 12.64 4.93 -6.14
N ASP A 586 12.20 6.10 -5.62
CA ASP A 586 13.14 7.15 -5.24
C ASP A 586 13.99 6.80 -4.00
N ILE A 587 13.53 5.82 -3.21
CA ILE A 587 14.15 5.46 -1.92
C ILE A 587 15.29 4.45 -2.10
N ASN A 588 15.28 3.66 -3.17
CA ASN A 588 16.24 2.57 -3.41
C ASN A 588 17.30 2.89 -4.47
N LEU A 589 17.20 4.03 -5.17
CA LEU A 589 18.16 4.42 -6.21
C LEU A 589 19.58 4.76 -5.69
N ASP A 590 19.78 4.88 -4.37
CA ASP A 590 21.10 5.14 -3.78
C ASP A 590 22.09 3.95 -3.88
N GLY A 591 21.72 2.86 -4.58
CA GLY A 591 22.56 1.66 -4.69
C GLY A 591 22.55 0.92 -6.03
N HIS A 592 21.82 1.40 -7.03
CA HIS A 592 21.75 0.76 -8.35
C HIS A 592 22.10 1.73 -9.48
N ASP A 593 23.40 1.90 -9.69
CA ASP A 593 23.95 2.61 -10.88
C ASP A 593 23.88 1.76 -12.16
N ASP A 594 23.33 0.53 -12.11
CA ASP A 594 23.40 -0.46 -13.18
C ASP A 594 22.06 -0.70 -13.92
N LEU A 595 21.01 0.12 -13.69
CA LEU A 595 19.76 -0.01 -14.46
C LEU A 595 19.84 0.80 -15.76
N ASP A 596 20.22 0.13 -16.84
CA ASP A 596 20.33 0.70 -18.20
C ASP A 596 18.98 0.91 -18.92
N ASP A 597 17.83 0.60 -18.29
CA ASP A 597 16.50 0.69 -18.92
C ASP A 597 15.69 1.89 -18.39
N ASP A 598 15.74 2.98 -19.15
CA ASP A 598 15.02 4.23 -18.87
C ASP A 598 13.51 4.04 -18.72
N ASP A 599 12.90 3.07 -19.43
CA ASP A 599 11.46 2.77 -19.37
C ASP A 599 11.09 2.06 -18.06
N LEU A 600 11.96 1.20 -17.54
CA LEU A 600 11.82 0.57 -16.23
C LEU A 600 11.88 1.61 -15.12
N VAL A 601 12.89 2.49 -15.17
CA VAL A 601 13.06 3.59 -14.20
C VAL A 601 11.84 4.53 -14.21
N GLN A 602 11.29 4.81 -15.39
CA GLN A 602 10.11 5.67 -15.54
C GLN A 602 8.86 4.97 -14.96
N THR A 603 8.65 3.70 -15.26
CA THR A 603 7.53 2.90 -14.72
C THR A 603 7.59 2.79 -13.19
N LEU A 604 8.79 2.61 -12.64
CA LEU A 604 9.07 2.64 -11.21
C LEU A 604 8.62 3.96 -10.57
N LYS A 605 8.97 5.08 -11.18
CA LYS A 605 8.63 6.43 -10.69
C LYS A 605 7.13 6.71 -10.75
N GLU A 606 6.42 6.15 -11.72
CA GLU A 606 5.01 6.46 -11.94
C GLU A 606 4.04 5.63 -11.08
N LYS A 607 4.35 4.37 -10.77
CA LYS A 607 3.37 3.45 -10.18
C LYS A 607 3.53 3.21 -8.67
N GLY A 608 4.75 3.25 -8.13
CA GLY A 608 5.00 2.99 -6.70
C GLY A 608 4.51 1.61 -6.22
N LEU A 609 4.43 1.41 -4.91
CA LEU A 609 3.92 0.18 -4.28
C LEU A 609 2.40 0.22 -4.10
N GLY A 610 1.71 -0.69 -4.76
CA GLY A 610 0.25 -0.84 -4.70
C GLY A 610 -0.50 0.34 -5.33
N THR A 611 -1.78 0.12 -5.61
CA THR A 611 -2.67 1.17 -6.11
C THR A 611 -3.20 2.02 -4.96
N PRO A 612 -3.62 3.28 -5.15
CA PRO A 612 -4.26 4.08 -4.11
C PRO A 612 -5.43 3.38 -3.43
N ALA A 613 -6.22 2.63 -4.19
CA ALA A 613 -7.34 1.86 -3.64
C ALA A 613 -6.89 0.81 -2.61
N THR A 614 -5.71 0.20 -2.79
CA THR A 614 -5.21 -0.92 -1.97
C THR A 614 -4.22 -0.50 -0.88
N ARG A 615 -3.58 0.67 -0.98
CA ARG A 615 -2.58 1.14 0.00
C ARG A 615 -3.13 1.24 1.42
N ALA A 616 -4.36 1.76 1.58
CA ALA A 616 -5.00 1.86 2.89
C ALA A 616 -5.25 0.48 3.52
N ASP A 617 -5.72 -0.48 2.74
CA ASP A 617 -5.97 -1.85 3.20
C ASP A 617 -4.67 -2.61 3.48
N CYS A 618 -3.60 -2.33 2.73
CA CYS A 618 -2.26 -2.84 3.03
C CYS A 618 -1.79 -2.38 4.42
N ILE A 619 -1.89 -1.08 4.74
CA ILE A 619 -1.50 -0.52 6.05
C ILE A 619 -2.35 -1.15 7.17
N GLU A 620 -3.67 -1.21 7.02
CA GLU A 620 -4.56 -1.84 8.00
C GLU A 620 -4.30 -3.35 8.13
N GLY A 621 -3.97 -4.01 7.03
CA GLY A 621 -3.57 -5.40 7.00
C GLY A 621 -2.30 -5.66 7.83
N LEU A 622 -1.28 -4.80 7.70
CA LEU A 622 -0.08 -4.88 8.52
C LEU A 622 -0.39 -4.72 10.01
N ILE A 623 -1.30 -3.82 10.36
CA ILE A 623 -1.71 -3.61 11.76
C ILE A 623 -2.52 -4.80 12.30
N SER A 624 -3.52 -5.27 11.56
CA SER A 624 -4.39 -6.37 11.98
C SER A 624 -3.65 -7.70 12.13
N LYS A 625 -2.60 -7.92 11.32
CA LYS A 625 -1.73 -9.11 11.38
C LYS A 625 -0.63 -8.99 12.44
N GLY A 626 -0.57 -7.88 13.17
CA GLY A 626 0.37 -7.65 14.26
C GLY A 626 1.79 -7.31 13.82
N TYR A 627 2.01 -6.87 12.58
CA TYR A 627 3.30 -6.40 12.09
C TYR A 627 3.56 -4.93 12.42
N ALA A 628 2.52 -4.11 12.44
CA ALA A 628 2.62 -2.70 12.78
C ALA A 628 1.67 -2.34 13.93
N ALA A 629 2.00 -1.31 14.68
CA ALA A 629 1.16 -0.75 15.73
C ALA A 629 1.12 0.78 15.63
N ARG A 630 -0.04 1.37 15.91
CA ARG A 630 -0.18 2.82 16.02
C ARG A 630 0.38 3.31 17.36
N ALA A 631 1.28 4.26 17.34
CA ALA A 631 1.84 4.95 18.50
C ALA A 631 1.57 6.46 18.36
N GLY A 632 0.42 6.92 18.83
CA GLY A 632 -0.10 8.25 18.55
C GLY A 632 -0.34 8.45 17.05
N LYS A 633 0.30 9.46 16.44
CA LYS A 633 0.23 9.71 14.99
C LYS A 633 1.22 8.86 14.16
N SER A 634 2.11 8.12 14.82
CA SER A 634 3.16 7.36 14.16
C SER A 634 2.83 5.87 14.09
N LEU A 635 3.42 5.19 13.11
CA LEU A 635 3.44 3.74 12.98
C LEU A 635 4.77 3.20 13.52
N ARG A 636 4.70 2.11 14.25
CA ARG A 636 5.84 1.39 14.79
C ARG A 636 5.84 -0.04 14.28
N ALA A 637 6.98 -0.53 13.79
CA ALA A 637 7.16 -1.93 13.50
C ALA A 637 7.23 -2.74 14.81
N THR A 638 6.61 -3.92 14.82
CA THR A 638 6.65 -4.85 15.95
C THR A 638 7.87 -5.75 15.87
N ALA A 639 8.17 -6.49 16.94
CA ALA A 639 9.22 -7.51 16.92
C ALA A 639 8.95 -8.58 15.83
N LYS A 640 7.70 -9.00 15.67
CA LYS A 640 7.29 -9.91 14.59
C LYS A 640 7.65 -9.38 13.20
N ALA A 641 7.45 -8.08 12.96
CA ALA A 641 7.80 -7.43 11.70
C ALA A 641 9.31 -7.45 11.46
N ILE A 642 10.08 -7.05 12.48
CA ILE A 642 11.55 -6.99 12.39
C ILE A 642 12.10 -8.40 12.14
N THR A 643 11.61 -9.39 12.87
CA THR A 643 12.02 -10.80 12.67
C THR A 643 11.71 -11.30 11.26
N LEU A 644 10.54 -10.93 10.70
CA LEU A 644 10.19 -11.34 9.33
C LEU A 644 11.13 -10.74 8.29
N ILE A 645 11.38 -9.44 8.36
CA ILE A 645 12.23 -8.76 7.36
C ILE A 645 13.69 -9.20 7.53
N ASP A 646 14.24 -9.24 8.74
CA ASP A 646 15.58 -9.75 9.01
C ASP A 646 15.77 -11.20 8.48
N PHE A 647 14.75 -12.04 8.66
CA PHE A 647 14.74 -13.41 8.14
C PHE A 647 14.78 -13.44 6.61
N LEU A 648 13.95 -12.66 5.94
CA LEU A 648 13.89 -12.61 4.47
C LEU A 648 15.18 -12.06 3.85
N GLU A 649 15.74 -11.02 4.45
CA GLU A 649 17.01 -10.41 3.99
C GLU A 649 18.17 -11.39 4.15
N ARG A 650 18.30 -12.09 5.30
CA ARG A 650 19.32 -13.11 5.50
C ARG A 650 19.15 -14.35 4.62
N LEU A 651 17.91 -14.68 4.29
CA LEU A 651 17.60 -15.75 3.33
C LEU A 651 17.85 -15.31 1.88
N GLN A 652 18.17 -14.04 1.66
CA GLN A 652 18.29 -13.43 0.32
C GLN A 652 17.02 -13.64 -0.53
N ALA A 653 15.86 -13.53 0.11
CA ALA A 653 14.55 -13.61 -0.54
C ALA A 653 14.12 -12.20 -1.00
N ASP A 654 14.95 -11.58 -1.84
CA ASP A 654 14.83 -10.19 -2.29
C ASP A 654 13.52 -9.93 -3.02
N ASP A 655 13.03 -10.89 -3.79
CA ASP A 655 11.75 -10.85 -4.53
C ASP A 655 10.53 -10.51 -3.64
N LEU A 656 10.63 -10.76 -2.34
CA LEU A 656 9.58 -10.44 -1.39
C LEU A 656 9.85 -9.16 -0.59
N ALA A 657 11.10 -8.83 -0.33
CA ALA A 657 11.48 -7.77 0.59
C ALA A 657 11.73 -6.41 -0.09
N LYS A 658 12.19 -6.42 -1.34
CA LYS A 658 12.56 -5.21 -2.10
C LYS A 658 11.38 -4.68 -2.92
N ALA A 659 11.29 -3.35 -3.00
CA ALA A 659 10.26 -2.66 -3.78
C ALA A 659 10.53 -2.73 -5.28
N ASP A 660 11.80 -2.77 -5.68
CA ASP A 660 12.27 -2.72 -7.06
C ASP A 660 11.70 -3.89 -7.88
N LEU A 661 11.78 -5.11 -7.32
CA LEU A 661 11.25 -6.31 -7.96
C LEU A 661 9.73 -6.28 -8.15
N THR A 662 8.99 -5.63 -7.22
CA THR A 662 7.55 -5.40 -7.43
C THR A 662 7.29 -4.51 -8.62
N ALA A 663 8.14 -3.55 -8.86
CA ALA A 663 7.99 -2.62 -9.97
C ALA A 663 8.46 -3.24 -11.31
N GLU A 664 9.50 -4.07 -11.30
CA GLU A 664 9.89 -4.88 -12.45
C GLU A 664 8.73 -5.79 -12.90
N MET A 665 8.06 -6.45 -11.95
CA MET A 665 6.86 -7.23 -12.26
C MET A 665 5.74 -6.37 -12.87
N GLU A 666 5.51 -5.15 -12.40
CA GLU A 666 4.52 -4.23 -12.99
C GLU A 666 4.93 -3.76 -14.39
N PHE A 667 6.24 -3.58 -14.63
CA PHE A 667 6.78 -3.26 -15.95
C PHE A 667 6.55 -4.43 -16.92
N HIS A 668 6.86 -5.67 -16.51
CA HIS A 668 6.59 -6.85 -17.32
C HIS A 668 5.08 -7.04 -17.61
N LEU A 669 4.21 -6.70 -16.65
CA LEU A 669 2.75 -6.67 -16.87
C LEU A 669 2.34 -5.63 -17.92
N LEU A 670 3.01 -4.48 -17.97
CA LEU A 670 2.77 -3.48 -19.00
C LEU A 670 3.19 -4.03 -20.38
N GLN A 671 4.32 -4.72 -20.46
CA GLN A 671 4.76 -5.37 -21.69
C GLN A 671 3.75 -6.45 -22.18
N VAL A 672 3.16 -7.21 -21.24
CA VAL A 672 2.07 -8.16 -21.57
C VAL A 672 0.85 -7.41 -22.11
N GLN A 673 0.47 -6.32 -21.50
CA GLN A 673 -0.64 -5.47 -21.93
C GLN A 673 -0.43 -4.92 -23.34
N GLU A 674 0.79 -4.56 -23.69
CA GLU A 674 1.17 -4.01 -24.99
C GLU A 674 1.46 -5.10 -26.05
N GLY A 675 1.38 -6.37 -25.68
CA GLY A 675 1.70 -7.49 -26.56
C GLY A 675 3.18 -7.65 -26.89
N LYS A 676 4.07 -6.97 -26.16
CA LYS A 676 5.54 -7.08 -26.28
C LYS A 676 6.09 -8.32 -25.58
N ARG A 677 5.32 -8.89 -24.67
CA ARG A 677 5.63 -10.10 -23.91
C ARG A 677 4.39 -10.99 -23.87
N ASP A 678 4.57 -12.31 -24.01
CA ASP A 678 3.48 -13.25 -23.88
C ASP A 678 3.19 -13.59 -22.40
N ARG A 679 1.94 -14.00 -22.14
CA ARG A 679 1.47 -14.36 -20.81
C ARG A 679 2.22 -15.57 -20.23
N GLU A 680 2.52 -16.58 -21.03
CA GLU A 680 3.16 -17.82 -20.57
C GLU A 680 4.57 -17.52 -20.06
N SER A 681 5.36 -16.76 -20.83
CA SER A 681 6.71 -16.32 -20.44
C SER A 681 6.71 -15.54 -19.12
N TYR A 682 5.73 -14.63 -18.92
CA TYR A 682 5.62 -13.90 -17.66
C TYR A 682 5.28 -14.84 -16.47
N MET A 683 4.31 -15.73 -16.65
CA MET A 683 3.88 -16.64 -15.59
C MET A 683 4.94 -17.68 -15.25
N ASP A 684 5.75 -18.11 -16.22
CA ASP A 684 6.87 -19.02 -15.99
C ASP A 684 7.99 -18.37 -15.18
N GLU A 685 8.27 -17.09 -15.41
CA GLU A 685 9.18 -16.31 -14.57
C GLU A 685 8.70 -16.27 -13.11
N ILE A 686 7.42 -15.95 -12.88
CA ILE A 686 6.81 -15.96 -11.55
C ILE A 686 6.91 -17.34 -10.88
N LYS A 687 6.58 -18.40 -11.62
CA LYS A 687 6.67 -19.78 -11.11
C LYS A 687 8.12 -20.15 -10.74
N ASN A 688 9.10 -19.71 -11.52
CA ASN A 688 10.52 -19.99 -11.26
C ASN A 688 11.00 -19.20 -10.04
N SER A 689 10.65 -17.93 -9.90
CA SER A 689 10.94 -17.14 -8.68
C SER A 689 10.37 -17.83 -7.43
N VAL A 690 9.13 -18.30 -7.50
CA VAL A 690 8.50 -19.00 -6.36
C VAL A 690 9.16 -20.37 -6.07
N ARG A 691 9.60 -21.11 -7.08
CA ARG A 691 10.39 -22.35 -6.87
C ARG A 691 11.69 -22.05 -6.11
N GLY A 692 12.43 -21.02 -6.55
CA GLY A 692 13.64 -20.56 -5.86
C GLY A 692 13.39 -20.12 -4.42
N LEU A 693 12.30 -19.37 -4.18
CA LEU A 693 11.91 -18.98 -2.83
C LEU A 693 11.60 -20.20 -1.94
N VAL A 694 10.82 -21.16 -2.45
CA VAL A 694 10.47 -22.38 -1.69
C VAL A 694 11.70 -23.23 -1.42
N GLU A 695 12.62 -23.35 -2.36
CA GLU A 695 13.89 -24.02 -2.17
C GLU A 695 14.71 -23.39 -1.05
N LYS A 696 14.88 -22.06 -1.08
CA LYS A 696 15.53 -21.31 0.00
C LYS A 696 14.84 -21.55 1.35
N LEU A 697 13.50 -21.50 1.39
CA LEU A 697 12.72 -21.76 2.61
C LEU A 697 12.83 -23.20 3.11
N THR A 698 13.08 -24.17 2.24
CA THR A 698 13.15 -25.58 2.59
C THR A 698 14.54 -25.98 3.08
N ASN A 699 15.59 -25.48 2.45
CA ASN A 699 16.94 -26.00 2.58
C ASN A 699 17.84 -25.27 3.60
N PHE A 700 17.43 -24.09 4.12
CA PHE A 700 18.30 -23.36 5.05
C PHE A 700 18.34 -24.00 6.45
N ASP A 701 19.49 -23.87 7.11
CA ASP A 701 19.63 -24.11 8.55
C ASP A 701 19.55 -22.80 9.33
N TYR A 702 18.87 -22.81 10.49
CA TYR A 702 18.75 -21.60 11.34
C TYR A 702 20.09 -21.11 11.87
N GLY A 703 21.07 -22.04 12.07
CA GLY A 703 22.43 -21.72 12.48
C GLY A 703 23.20 -20.95 11.42
N ASP A 704 22.96 -21.24 10.15
CA ASP A 704 23.65 -20.59 9.03
C ASP A 704 23.24 -19.13 8.84
N LEU A 705 22.00 -18.75 9.20
CA LEU A 705 21.50 -17.37 9.04
C LEU A 705 22.31 -16.32 9.82
N TYR A 706 22.98 -16.72 10.90
CA TYR A 706 23.70 -15.79 11.78
C TYR A 706 25.17 -16.21 12.01
N LYS A 707 25.69 -17.16 11.25
CA LYS A 707 27.03 -17.74 11.45
C LYS A 707 28.17 -16.71 11.33
N ASP A 708 27.97 -15.70 10.48
CA ASP A 708 28.98 -14.68 10.22
C ASP A 708 28.87 -13.48 11.18
N GLU A 709 27.87 -13.49 12.08
CA GLU A 709 27.71 -12.43 13.06
C GLU A 709 28.67 -12.65 14.24
N PRO A 710 29.47 -11.64 14.62
CA PRO A 710 30.32 -11.75 15.77
C PRO A 710 29.49 -11.91 17.06
N PRO A 711 30.03 -12.53 18.10
CA PRO A 711 29.35 -12.62 19.39
C PRO A 711 28.89 -11.26 19.91
N VAL A 712 27.73 -11.22 20.57
CA VAL A 712 27.13 -10.00 21.13
C VAL A 712 27.81 -9.61 22.48
N GLY A 713 28.43 -10.54 23.11
CA GLY A 713 29.13 -10.36 24.39
C GLY A 713 29.43 -11.69 25.06
N THR A 714 29.71 -11.63 26.34
CA THR A 714 30.00 -12.83 27.16
C THR A 714 28.83 -13.18 28.06
N CYS A 715 28.56 -14.46 28.19
CA CYS A 715 27.51 -14.97 29.05
C CYS A 715 27.81 -14.66 30.54
N PRO A 716 26.90 -13.99 31.24
CA PRO A 716 27.10 -13.68 32.66
C PRO A 716 27.09 -14.93 33.58
N ALA A 717 26.59 -16.06 33.08
CA ALA A 717 26.49 -17.28 33.86
C ALA A 717 27.77 -18.15 33.78
N ASP A 718 28.43 -18.19 32.61
CA ASP A 718 29.55 -19.13 32.38
C ASP A 718 30.71 -18.58 31.54
N GLY A 719 30.64 -17.31 31.13
CA GLY A 719 31.72 -16.64 30.39
C GLY A 719 31.84 -17.00 28.91
N HIS A 720 30.98 -17.88 28.35
CA HIS A 720 31.01 -18.23 26.92
C HIS A 720 30.44 -17.11 26.06
N PRO A 721 30.76 -17.09 24.75
CA PRO A 721 30.19 -16.14 23.82
C PRO A 721 28.66 -16.22 23.75
N ILE A 722 27.99 -15.06 23.64
CA ILE A 722 26.57 -14.98 23.34
C ILE A 722 26.40 -14.76 21.83
N LEU A 723 25.71 -15.69 21.18
CA LEU A 723 25.45 -15.68 19.74
C LEU A 723 24.03 -15.21 19.44
N GLU A 724 23.89 -14.51 18.32
CA GLU A 724 22.59 -14.09 17.81
C GLU A 724 21.89 -15.22 17.06
N GLY A 725 20.57 -15.30 17.18
CA GLY A 725 19.71 -16.20 16.43
C GLY A 725 18.38 -15.52 16.07
N VAL A 726 17.51 -16.20 15.34
CA VAL A 726 16.24 -15.64 14.83
C VAL A 726 15.36 -15.04 15.93
N LYS A 727 15.21 -15.72 17.06
CA LYS A 727 14.30 -15.33 18.14
C LYS A 727 14.97 -14.74 19.38
N GLY A 728 16.30 -14.82 19.47
CA GLY A 728 17.00 -14.35 20.65
C GLY A 728 18.51 -14.51 20.54
N TYR A 729 19.17 -14.10 21.60
CA TYR A 729 20.61 -14.16 21.82
C TYR A 729 20.87 -15.24 22.85
N ARG A 730 21.74 -16.22 22.54
CA ARG A 730 21.95 -17.41 23.36
C ARG A 730 23.42 -17.66 23.62
N CYS A 731 23.73 -18.25 24.77
CA CYS A 731 25.07 -18.71 25.09
C CYS A 731 25.54 -19.78 24.07
N ALA A 732 26.78 -19.64 23.59
CA ALA A 732 27.37 -20.59 22.63
C ALA A 732 27.51 -22.03 23.20
N ARG A 733 27.47 -22.18 24.52
CA ARG A 733 27.45 -23.47 25.22
C ARG A 733 26.09 -24.17 25.17
N GLU A 734 25.09 -23.61 24.51
CA GLU A 734 23.84 -24.34 24.19
C GLU A 734 24.16 -25.53 23.32
N SER A 735 24.12 -26.73 23.88
CA SER A 735 24.49 -27.93 23.16
C SER A 735 23.41 -28.32 22.13
N LYS A 736 23.84 -29.00 21.05
CA LYS A 736 22.93 -29.72 20.17
C LYS A 736 22.34 -30.86 21.01
N GLY A 737 21.08 -30.68 21.44
CA GLY A 737 20.43 -31.62 22.36
C GLY A 737 20.60 -33.08 21.96
N SER A 738 21.01 -33.91 22.91
CA SER A 738 20.97 -35.33 22.75
C SER A 738 19.52 -35.83 22.80
N LYS A 739 19.16 -36.77 21.93
CA LYS A 739 17.87 -37.47 22.02
C LYS A 739 17.96 -38.51 23.14
N PHE A 740 17.04 -38.43 24.07
CA PHE A 740 16.84 -39.49 25.04
C PHE A 740 15.60 -40.30 24.64
N ASP A 741 15.67 -41.60 24.63
CA ASP A 741 14.52 -42.48 24.53
C ASP A 741 13.80 -42.51 25.88
N VAL A 742 12.59 -41.98 25.90
CA VAL A 742 11.77 -41.88 27.07
C VAL A 742 10.62 -42.84 26.97
N THR A 743 10.55 -43.81 27.84
CA THR A 743 9.41 -44.70 27.96
C THR A 743 8.37 -44.10 28.90
N VAL A 744 7.23 -43.70 28.31
CA VAL A 744 6.15 -43.08 29.04
C VAL A 744 5.17 -44.17 29.51
N LYS A 745 5.01 -44.37 30.82
CA LYS A 745 3.94 -45.20 31.37
C LYS A 745 2.75 -44.34 31.75
N SER A 746 1.64 -44.56 31.10
CA SER A 746 0.36 -43.89 31.43
C SER A 746 -0.34 -44.72 32.52
N PHE A 747 -0.64 -44.08 33.67
CA PHE A 747 -1.49 -44.63 34.73
C PHE A 747 -2.82 -43.88 34.71
N GLY A 748 -3.90 -44.49 34.19
CA GLY A 748 -5.25 -43.95 34.25
C GLY A 748 -6.13 -44.43 33.10
N LYS A 749 -7.43 -44.47 33.34
CA LYS A 749 -8.45 -45.01 32.43
C LYS A 749 -8.37 -44.45 31.04
N GLU A 750 -8.52 -45.33 30.06
CA GLU A 750 -8.55 -45.10 28.63
C GLU A 750 -9.14 -43.73 28.19
N SER A 751 -8.28 -42.86 27.69
CA SER A 751 -8.69 -41.75 26.84
C SER A 751 -8.66 -42.24 25.39
N LYS A 752 -9.78 -42.15 24.68
CA LYS A 752 -9.89 -42.55 23.26
C LYS A 752 -9.19 -41.57 22.29
N LYS A 753 -8.38 -40.63 22.79
CA LYS A 753 -7.61 -39.68 21.96
C LYS A 753 -6.12 -39.93 22.13
N PRO A 754 -5.31 -39.83 21.05
CA PRO A 754 -3.85 -39.92 21.12
C PRO A 754 -3.30 -38.87 22.10
N ILE A 755 -2.32 -39.25 22.92
CA ILE A 755 -1.67 -38.38 23.91
C ILE A 755 -1.05 -37.14 23.22
N ALA A 756 -0.55 -37.26 22.00
CA ALA A 756 0.00 -36.16 21.20
C ALA A 756 -1.00 -35.03 20.90
N GLU A 757 -2.30 -35.28 20.79
CA GLU A 757 -3.33 -34.24 20.57
C GLU A 757 -3.80 -33.53 21.84
N SER A 758 -3.46 -34.07 23.03
CA SER A 758 -3.93 -33.59 24.33
C SER A 758 -2.87 -32.91 25.20
N LEU A 759 -1.59 -32.94 24.81
CA LEU A 759 -0.47 -32.37 25.56
C LEU A 759 -0.16 -30.93 25.13
N GLU A 760 -0.98 -29.95 25.53
CA GLU A 760 -0.51 -28.60 25.83
C GLU A 760 0.11 -28.65 27.23
N ILE A 761 1.42 -28.89 27.34
CA ILE A 761 2.12 -28.87 28.63
C ILE A 761 2.27 -27.40 29.04
N ILE A 762 1.48 -26.96 30.01
CA ILE A 762 1.47 -25.59 30.52
C ILE A 762 2.48 -25.40 31.66
N ALA A 763 2.79 -26.48 32.39
CA ALA A 763 3.83 -26.49 33.42
C ALA A 763 4.38 -27.91 33.57
N ILE A 764 5.69 -28.04 33.67
CA ILE A 764 6.39 -29.28 33.99
C ILE A 764 6.88 -29.13 35.42
N GLU A 765 6.27 -29.86 36.33
CA GLU A 765 6.80 -30.07 37.67
C GLU A 765 7.56 -31.39 37.66
N MET A 766 8.86 -31.36 37.87
CA MET A 766 9.71 -32.56 37.88
C MET A 766 10.06 -32.92 39.31
N ARG A 767 9.78 -34.15 39.69
CA ARG A 767 10.21 -34.70 40.98
C ARG A 767 11.17 -35.85 40.74
N LYS A 768 12.27 -35.86 41.46
CA LYS A 768 13.27 -36.90 41.38
C LYS A 768 12.86 -38.05 42.33
N LEU A 769 12.67 -39.23 41.78
CA LEU A 769 12.43 -40.46 42.49
C LEU A 769 13.37 -41.52 41.95
N ASP A 770 14.36 -41.97 42.75
CA ASP A 770 15.29 -43.09 42.52
C ASP A 770 15.49 -43.52 41.06
N GLY A 771 16.19 -42.69 40.29
CA GLY A 771 16.49 -42.99 38.88
C GLY A 771 15.36 -42.69 37.87
N MET A 772 14.25 -42.15 38.32
CA MET A 772 13.15 -41.72 37.46
C MET A 772 12.78 -40.25 37.68
N VAL A 773 12.35 -39.57 36.63
CA VAL A 773 11.82 -38.20 36.70
C VAL A 773 10.33 -38.25 36.48
N GLU A 774 9.56 -37.75 37.42
CA GLU A 774 8.13 -37.63 37.33
C GLU A 774 7.80 -36.29 36.67
N VAL A 775 7.15 -36.32 35.51
CA VAL A 775 6.67 -35.12 34.81
C VAL A 775 5.15 -34.99 35.06
N VAL A 776 4.74 -33.99 35.82
CA VAL A 776 3.34 -33.73 36.13
C VAL A 776 2.80 -32.82 35.03
N CYS A 777 1.93 -33.36 34.15
CA CYS A 777 1.18 -32.60 33.18
C CYS A 777 -0.07 -31.98 33.84
N ASP A 778 -0.59 -30.86 33.30
CA ASP A 778 -1.78 -30.20 33.84
C ASP A 778 -2.91 -31.21 34.08
N PRO A 779 -3.34 -31.43 35.35
CA PRO A 779 -4.33 -32.42 35.70
C PRO A 779 -5.72 -32.19 35.13
N LYS A 780 -5.98 -31.02 34.53
CA LYS A 780 -7.28 -30.70 33.88
C LYS A 780 -7.38 -31.24 32.43
N ARG A 781 -6.26 -31.63 31.83
CA ARG A 781 -6.23 -32.11 30.43
C ARG A 781 -5.72 -33.53 30.27
N VAL A 782 -4.94 -34.01 31.20
CA VAL A 782 -4.39 -35.38 31.20
C VAL A 782 -4.53 -35.99 32.59
N ASN A 783 -5.40 -36.98 32.75
CA ASN A 783 -5.48 -37.74 33.97
C ASN A 783 -4.30 -38.74 34.02
N GLY A 784 -3.12 -38.28 34.39
CA GLY A 784 -1.98 -39.16 34.50
C GLY A 784 -0.66 -38.49 34.84
N ILE A 785 0.18 -39.22 35.50
CA ILE A 785 1.58 -38.87 35.80
C ILE A 785 2.47 -39.53 34.74
N LEU A 786 3.33 -38.74 34.12
CA LEU A 786 4.29 -39.24 33.15
C LEU A 786 5.59 -39.60 33.88
N HIS A 787 5.96 -40.84 33.88
CA HIS A 787 7.24 -41.29 34.42
C HIS A 787 8.27 -41.43 33.33
N VAL A 788 9.34 -40.67 33.45
CA VAL A 788 10.44 -40.63 32.48
C VAL A 788 11.65 -41.37 33.10
N ALA A 789 12.11 -42.47 32.50
CA ALA A 789 13.35 -43.13 32.89
C ALA A 789 14.55 -42.31 32.39
N TYR A 790 15.52 -42.07 33.27
CA TYR A 790 16.69 -41.23 33.01
C TYR A 790 17.97 -41.93 33.42
N GLU A 791 18.89 -42.12 32.50
CA GLU A 791 20.20 -42.72 32.76
C GLU A 791 21.31 -41.67 32.77
N SER A 792 21.48 -40.95 33.86
CA SER A 792 22.62 -40.07 34.06
C SER A 792 22.82 -39.77 35.54
N ASP A 793 24.07 -39.71 35.98
CA ASP A 793 24.46 -39.40 37.35
C ASP A 793 24.34 -37.94 37.72
N ALA A 794 24.04 -37.03 36.76
CA ALA A 794 23.89 -35.62 36.99
C ALA A 794 22.43 -35.20 37.32
N PRO A 795 22.20 -34.20 38.21
CA PRO A 795 20.87 -33.74 38.52
C PRO A 795 20.27 -33.03 37.31
N LEU A 796 19.09 -33.46 36.87
CA LEU A 796 18.34 -32.85 35.77
C LEU A 796 17.71 -31.55 36.22
N ASP A 797 17.99 -30.45 35.52
CA ASP A 797 17.26 -29.16 35.71
C ASP A 797 15.96 -29.21 34.93
N PRO A 798 14.79 -29.00 35.56
CA PRO A 798 13.48 -28.97 34.89
C PRO A 798 13.39 -27.99 33.70
N ARG A 799 14.23 -26.96 33.67
CA ARG A 799 14.28 -25.99 32.59
C ARG A 799 14.97 -26.47 31.33
N GLN A 800 15.66 -27.62 31.42
CA GLN A 800 16.48 -28.24 30.36
C GLN A 800 15.76 -29.32 29.57
N VAL A 801 14.45 -29.52 29.83
CA VAL A 801 13.69 -30.58 29.17
C VAL A 801 12.70 -29.98 28.17
N GLU A 802 12.86 -30.27 26.88
CA GLU A 802 11.85 -30.04 25.85
C GLU A 802 11.23 -31.35 25.40
N LEU A 803 9.91 -31.46 25.45
CA LEU A 803 9.19 -32.63 24.93
C LEU A 803 9.02 -32.48 23.41
N GLU A 804 9.62 -33.34 22.62
CA GLU A 804 9.30 -33.49 21.21
C GLU A 804 8.04 -34.34 21.02
N ALA A 805 7.34 -34.13 19.91
CA ALA A 805 6.07 -34.81 19.62
C ALA A 805 6.20 -36.33 19.69
N CYS A 806 5.29 -36.98 20.42
CA CYS A 806 5.19 -38.44 20.48
C CYS A 806 4.89 -39.02 19.09
N VAL A 807 5.64 -40.05 18.69
CA VAL A 807 5.39 -40.79 17.45
C VAL A 807 4.11 -41.64 17.60
N ASP A 808 3.28 -41.58 16.59
CA ASP A 808 1.91 -42.11 16.58
C ASP A 808 1.90 -43.61 16.26
N GLU A 809 2.19 -44.46 17.26
CA GLU A 809 1.85 -45.88 17.16
C GLU A 809 1.12 -46.32 18.43
N HIS A 810 -0.16 -46.60 18.30
CA HIS A 810 -0.96 -47.23 19.36
C HIS A 810 -0.55 -48.69 19.53
N ALA A 811 0.02 -49.02 20.67
CA ALA A 811 0.01 -50.39 21.10
C ALA A 811 -1.42 -50.84 21.39
N PRO A 812 -1.87 -52.01 20.89
CA PRO A 812 -3.24 -52.50 21.06
C PRO A 812 -3.70 -52.68 22.51
N ASP A 813 -2.78 -52.72 23.45
CA ASP A 813 -3.01 -52.91 24.89
C ASP A 813 -2.88 -51.62 25.73
N GLY A 814 -2.61 -50.46 25.08
CA GLY A 814 -2.56 -49.15 25.73
C GLY A 814 -1.42 -48.96 26.74
N SER A 815 -0.41 -49.82 26.78
CA SER A 815 0.53 -49.91 27.91
C SER A 815 1.79 -49.06 27.82
N VAL A 816 2.30 -48.69 26.64
CA VAL A 816 3.52 -47.85 26.53
C VAL A 816 3.56 -47.06 25.22
N LYS A 817 3.76 -45.74 25.27
CA LYS A 817 4.19 -44.97 24.13
C LYS A 817 5.61 -44.50 24.33
N GLU A 818 6.44 -44.66 23.31
CA GLU A 818 7.76 -44.03 23.25
C GLU A 818 7.56 -42.56 22.84
N CYS A 819 7.95 -41.64 23.73
CA CYS A 819 8.02 -40.21 23.44
C CYS A 819 9.50 -39.83 23.43
N GLY A 820 9.94 -39.13 22.37
CA GLY A 820 11.25 -38.52 22.37
C GLY A 820 11.25 -37.34 23.34
N VAL A 821 12.08 -37.38 24.34
CA VAL A 821 12.42 -36.21 25.18
C VAL A 821 13.79 -35.72 24.72
N LYS A 822 13.83 -34.50 24.27
CA LYS A 822 15.10 -33.81 24.00
C LYS A 822 15.59 -33.21 25.30
N ALA A 823 16.51 -33.87 25.98
CA ALA A 823 17.19 -33.26 27.09
C ALA A 823 18.38 -32.46 26.56
N VAL A 824 18.52 -31.26 27.08
CA VAL A 824 19.74 -30.47 26.89
C VAL A 824 20.81 -31.08 27.78
N GLU A 825 22.06 -31.24 27.28
CA GLU A 825 23.16 -31.80 28.07
C GLU A 825 23.22 -31.10 29.42
N PRO A 826 23.58 -31.84 30.49
CA PRO A 826 23.62 -31.32 31.87
C PRO A 826 24.47 -30.06 32.05
N ASP A 827 25.42 -29.85 31.15
CA ASP A 827 26.35 -28.73 31.16
C ASP A 827 25.93 -27.56 30.28
N ALA A 828 24.80 -27.62 29.59
CA ALA A 828 24.34 -26.53 28.71
C ALA A 828 23.93 -25.29 29.49
N CYS A 829 24.36 -24.16 29.02
CA CYS A 829 23.93 -22.86 29.58
C CYS A 829 22.62 -22.41 28.97
N LEU A 830 21.62 -22.13 29.81
CA LEU A 830 20.29 -21.69 29.39
C LEU A 830 20.16 -20.16 29.29
N PHE A 831 21.27 -19.44 29.38
CA PHE A 831 21.21 -17.99 29.28
C PHE A 831 20.69 -17.58 27.90
N THR A 832 19.54 -16.93 27.87
CA THR A 832 18.89 -16.45 26.64
C THR A 832 18.31 -15.06 26.87
N VAL A 833 18.55 -14.14 25.92
CA VAL A 833 17.87 -12.86 25.83
C VAL A 833 16.97 -12.90 24.61
N TRP A 834 15.66 -12.86 24.81
CA TRP A 834 14.71 -12.89 23.70
C TRP A 834 14.71 -11.59 22.93
N LYS A 835 14.58 -11.64 21.58
CA LYS A 835 14.46 -10.44 20.72
C LYS A 835 13.20 -9.63 21.00
N GLU A 836 12.23 -10.19 21.72
CA GLU A 836 11.07 -9.46 22.21
C GLU A 836 10.92 -9.60 23.72
N PHE A 837 10.87 -8.46 24.40
CA PHE A 837 10.58 -8.39 25.84
C PHE A 837 9.52 -7.32 26.12
N ARG A 838 8.37 -7.76 26.68
CA ARG A 838 7.23 -6.87 26.98
C ARG A 838 6.82 -5.97 25.82
N GLY A 839 6.74 -6.52 24.59
CA GLY A 839 6.39 -5.80 23.37
C GLY A 839 7.46 -4.84 22.85
N ARG A 840 8.69 -4.90 23.36
CA ARG A 840 9.85 -4.14 22.87
C ARG A 840 10.83 -5.07 22.19
N TYR A 841 11.32 -4.63 21.05
CA TYR A 841 12.38 -5.36 20.34
C TYR A 841 13.73 -5.07 21.00
N MET A 842 14.44 -6.13 21.35
CA MET A 842 15.78 -6.12 21.94
C MET A 842 16.81 -6.26 20.83
N ASN A 843 17.27 -5.14 20.28
CA ASN A 843 18.30 -5.14 19.25
C ASN A 843 19.69 -5.38 19.85
N ARG A 844 20.65 -5.76 19.00
CA ARG A 844 22.02 -6.07 19.37
C ARG A 844 22.67 -5.02 20.27
N PRO A 845 22.67 -3.69 19.97
CA PRO A 845 23.26 -2.67 20.85
C PRO A 845 22.66 -2.64 22.27
N VAL A 846 21.36 -2.89 22.40
CA VAL A 846 20.70 -2.96 23.71
C VAL A 846 21.18 -4.17 24.49
N VAL A 847 21.30 -5.32 23.84
CA VAL A 847 21.79 -6.55 24.48
C VAL A 847 23.26 -6.43 24.86
N GLU A 848 24.11 -5.87 24.00
CA GLU A 848 25.51 -5.57 24.29
C GLU A 848 25.67 -4.65 25.52
N LYS A 849 24.81 -3.62 25.61
CA LYS A 849 24.80 -2.74 26.79
C LYS A 849 24.39 -3.47 28.05
N LEU A 850 23.32 -4.25 28.01
CA LEU A 850 22.84 -5.04 29.14
C LEU A 850 23.91 -6.01 29.65
N LEU A 851 24.62 -6.69 28.72
CA LEU A 851 25.69 -7.61 29.08
C LEU A 851 26.89 -6.90 29.73
N LYS A 852 27.26 -5.69 29.25
CA LYS A 852 28.35 -4.90 29.79
C LYS A 852 28.04 -4.30 31.18
N GLU A 853 26.83 -3.83 31.37
CA GLU A 853 26.41 -3.16 32.61
C GLU A 853 26.01 -4.18 33.69
N LYS A 854 25.91 -5.48 33.37
CA LYS A 854 25.41 -6.54 34.25
C LYS A 854 24.04 -6.23 34.88
N GLU A 855 23.31 -5.33 34.27
CA GLU A 855 21.92 -4.99 34.68
C GLU A 855 20.99 -6.08 34.20
N THR A 856 20.40 -6.83 35.09
CA THR A 856 19.40 -7.87 34.85
C THR A 856 17.97 -7.32 34.88
N GLY A 857 17.81 -6.01 35.03
CA GLY A 857 16.52 -5.31 35.04
C GLY A 857 16.18 -4.67 33.68
N PRO A 858 14.85 -4.51 33.36
CA PRO A 858 14.44 -3.87 32.13
C PRO A 858 14.78 -2.38 32.05
#